data_193dd394a4674710d75fec5ffc549496
#
_entry.id   193dd394a4674710d75fec5ffc549496
#
_cell.length_a   1.000
_cell.length_b   1.000
_cell.length_c   1.000
_cell.angle_alpha   90.00
_cell.angle_beta   90.00
_cell.angle_gamma   90.00
#
_symmetry.space_group_name_H-M   'P 1'
#
loop_
_entity.id
_entity.type
_entity.pdbx_description
1 polymer ?
#
loop_
_entity_poly.entity_id
_entity_poly.type
_entity_poly.pdbx_seq_one_letter_code
_entity_poly.pdbx_strand_id
1 'polypeptide(L)'
;MTRTASDWIVLKFGGTSVSSLANWRNIAKVAAARRAEGARLLIVHSAVTGITDRLEKLLAAARGEAQEEELRTIEERHRRLVAELGIPLGPDCERQLAELRQIAAGIALIGEVSDRTRARVMSAGELLATDIGARFLRAQGLQVDWADARTMLLAEERGASAKAGILSATCSFAPDGALEERLGRLAPIVVTQGFIARDGEGNTVLLGRGGSDTSAAYLAAKLRARRLEIWTDVPGMFSANPRSTPTARLLRSLHYDEAQEIATSGAKVLHPRCILPARQYRIPLHVYATQAPDLEGTVLSAEGSDGNAQVKAVCTKKGITLVSLESPGMWHQVGFLADAFQVFKSHGMSVDLVSTSETNVTVSLDPAANTLDEGLLADLVSDLSRLCRVQVIGPCASVSLVGRNIRAILHQLGGAFEFFEEQKIYLVSQAANDLNFTFVVDESQGDRLVDQLHELLIRPVPGDRVLGPTWQDLFAKPRDGAARALPWWRQKRTQVLAALGERDAAYLYHLDTVRAAARALRAMGSVSRVHYSMKANSHPALLAAVRAEGIEFECVARPEAERALGLFPDLDPRRVLYTPNFAPREEYAWALERGLQVTVDNLYVLTEWGSLFRDRDIFVRVDTGVGVGHHHHVRTAGAHAKFGVPVGDLERLAREARKLGARVVGLQAHVGSGIFDVTTWQRTARQLAGLAQRFDAVQAIDIGGGLGVPERSEQPGLDLAQLDTLLAAVRAEHPRLEFWLEPGRYLAAPAGVLLARVTQLKSKGDVRYVGVATGMNSLIRPALYGAYHEIANLTRLAEPATELVNIVGPICESADVLGHDRLLPPTREGDVILIANAGAYGHCMSSHYNLREPAEELVL
;
A
#
# COMPACT_ATOMS: atom_id res chain seq x y z
N MET A 1 -30.31 -33.74 -11.20
CA MET A 1 -29.77 -34.64 -10.16
C MET A 1 -28.44 -34.07 -9.72
N THR A 2 -28.40 -33.40 -8.56
CA THR A 2 -27.17 -32.91 -7.90
C THR A 2 -26.42 -34.14 -7.36
N ARG A 3 -25.46 -34.67 -8.15
CA ARG A 3 -24.53 -35.66 -7.63
C ARG A 3 -23.69 -35.01 -6.50
N THR A 4 -23.64 -35.68 -5.36
CA THR A 4 -22.82 -35.27 -4.18
C THR A 4 -21.36 -35.00 -4.58
N ALA A 5 -20.76 -33.99 -3.99
CA ALA A 5 -19.33 -33.72 -4.13
C ALA A 5 -18.51 -34.95 -3.69
N SER A 6 -17.36 -35.17 -4.31
CA SER A 6 -16.47 -36.28 -3.94
C SER A 6 -15.72 -35.99 -2.63
N ASP A 7 -15.06 -37.01 -2.05
CA ASP A 7 -14.25 -36.84 -0.85
C ASP A 7 -12.89 -36.16 -1.09
N TRP A 8 -12.64 -35.71 -2.30
CA TRP A 8 -11.36 -35.08 -2.68
C TRP A 8 -11.31 -33.61 -2.29
N ILE A 9 -10.16 -33.21 -1.73
CA ILE A 9 -9.73 -31.81 -1.58
C ILE A 9 -8.49 -31.66 -2.44
N VAL A 10 -8.47 -30.62 -3.28
CA VAL A 10 -7.28 -30.27 -4.06
C VAL A 10 -6.55 -29.15 -3.36
N LEU A 11 -5.28 -29.34 -3.02
CA LEU A 11 -4.39 -28.38 -2.38
C LEU A 11 -3.37 -27.92 -3.39
N LYS A 12 -3.31 -26.62 -3.69
CA LYS A 12 -2.28 -26.07 -4.58
C LYS A 12 -1.28 -25.24 -3.78
N PHE A 13 0.01 -25.51 -3.96
CA PHE A 13 1.10 -24.76 -3.34
C PHE A 13 1.95 -24.06 -4.40
N GLY A 14 2.20 -22.74 -4.22
CA GLY A 14 3.05 -21.96 -5.11
C GLY A 14 4.55 -22.23 -4.89
N GLY A 15 5.42 -21.70 -5.77
CA GLY A 15 6.86 -21.92 -5.71
C GLY A 15 7.47 -21.44 -4.37
N THR A 16 7.03 -20.29 -3.84
CA THR A 16 7.46 -19.78 -2.53
C THR A 16 7.10 -20.72 -1.38
N SER A 17 5.95 -21.38 -1.49
CA SER A 17 5.45 -22.35 -0.49
C SER A 17 6.32 -23.60 -0.40
N VAL A 18 6.94 -24.03 -1.52
CA VAL A 18 7.71 -25.30 -1.60
C VAL A 18 9.23 -25.11 -1.53
N SER A 19 9.70 -23.93 -1.18
CA SER A 19 11.12 -23.54 -1.27
C SER A 19 11.89 -23.60 0.06
N SER A 20 11.28 -23.97 1.19
CA SER A 20 11.93 -24.02 2.51
C SER A 20 11.40 -25.12 3.42
N LEU A 21 12.25 -25.59 4.35
CA LEU A 21 11.84 -26.60 5.36
C LEU A 21 10.67 -26.11 6.22
N ALA A 22 10.65 -24.84 6.62
CA ALA A 22 9.58 -24.28 7.44
C ALA A 22 8.20 -24.41 6.74
N ASN A 23 8.15 -24.05 5.48
CA ASN A 23 6.92 -24.17 4.67
C ASN A 23 6.53 -25.63 4.44
N TRP A 24 7.49 -26.51 4.19
CA TRP A 24 7.20 -27.94 4.03
C TRP A 24 6.65 -28.59 5.30
N ARG A 25 7.08 -28.16 6.49
CA ARG A 25 6.48 -28.55 7.77
C ARG A 25 5.02 -28.09 7.87
N ASN A 26 4.73 -26.87 7.44
CA ASN A 26 3.35 -26.37 7.38
C ASN A 26 2.51 -27.15 6.37
N ILE A 27 3.05 -27.48 5.19
CA ILE A 27 2.37 -28.33 4.19
C ILE A 27 2.02 -29.70 4.79
N ALA A 28 2.95 -30.33 5.51
CA ALA A 28 2.69 -31.60 6.18
C ALA A 28 1.60 -31.47 7.27
N LYS A 29 1.63 -30.41 8.09
CA LYS A 29 0.59 -30.07 9.09
C LYS A 29 -0.78 -29.92 8.43
N VAL A 30 -0.87 -29.14 7.35
CA VAL A 30 -2.11 -28.93 6.60
C VAL A 30 -2.61 -30.25 6.00
N ALA A 31 -1.76 -31.03 5.36
CA ALA A 31 -2.14 -32.32 4.78
C ALA A 31 -2.67 -33.27 5.84
N ALA A 32 -2.00 -33.37 7.01
CA ALA A 32 -2.47 -34.19 8.13
C ALA A 32 -3.84 -33.71 8.65
N ALA A 33 -4.04 -32.40 8.81
CA ALA A 33 -5.32 -31.82 9.26
C ALA A 33 -6.47 -32.14 8.28
N ARG A 34 -6.25 -32.01 6.98
CA ARG A 34 -7.28 -32.33 5.96
C ARG A 34 -7.55 -33.82 5.88
N ARG A 35 -6.55 -34.68 6.13
CA ARG A 35 -6.74 -36.12 6.26
C ARG A 35 -7.60 -36.46 7.49
N ALA A 36 -7.44 -35.77 8.59
CA ALA A 36 -8.27 -35.95 9.78
C ALA A 36 -9.74 -35.57 9.53
N GLU A 37 -10.04 -34.69 8.57
CA GLU A 37 -11.40 -34.39 8.10
C GLU A 37 -12.01 -35.56 7.27
N GLY A 38 -11.31 -36.65 7.06
CA GLY A 38 -11.71 -37.80 6.23
C GLY A 38 -11.53 -37.58 4.72
N ALA A 39 -10.94 -36.48 4.28
CA ALA A 39 -10.77 -36.17 2.86
C ALA A 39 -9.61 -36.94 2.21
N ARG A 40 -9.72 -37.28 0.92
CA ARG A 40 -8.59 -37.66 0.06
C ARG A 40 -7.96 -36.37 -0.49
N LEU A 41 -6.62 -36.36 -0.60
CA LEU A 41 -5.91 -35.14 -1.02
C LEU A 41 -5.19 -35.32 -2.36
N LEU A 42 -5.38 -34.36 -3.24
CA LEU A 42 -4.53 -34.16 -4.41
C LEU A 42 -3.72 -32.88 -4.20
N ILE A 43 -2.41 -33.01 -3.97
CA ILE A 43 -1.50 -31.89 -3.78
C ILE A 43 -0.85 -31.54 -5.12
N VAL A 44 -1.16 -30.35 -5.61
CA VAL A 44 -0.60 -29.79 -6.85
C VAL A 44 0.40 -28.70 -6.47
N HIS A 45 1.64 -28.77 -6.92
CA HIS A 45 2.54 -27.68 -6.64
C HIS A 45 3.48 -27.31 -7.80
N SER A 46 3.99 -26.09 -7.71
CA SER A 46 4.87 -25.47 -8.70
C SER A 46 6.32 -25.93 -8.50
N ALA A 47 7.20 -25.54 -9.44
CA ALA A 47 8.65 -25.57 -9.27
C ALA A 47 9.10 -24.74 -8.05
N VAL A 48 10.28 -25.02 -7.54
CA VAL A 48 10.93 -24.21 -6.49
C VAL A 48 11.15 -22.77 -7.01
N THR A 49 10.96 -21.77 -6.15
CA THR A 49 11.11 -20.35 -6.52
C THR A 49 12.39 -20.06 -7.30
N GLY A 50 12.24 -19.35 -8.42
CA GLY A 50 13.34 -18.91 -9.28
C GLY A 50 13.86 -20.00 -10.24
N ILE A 51 13.39 -21.25 -10.15
CA ILE A 51 13.83 -22.32 -11.07
C ILE A 51 13.27 -22.10 -12.46
N THR A 52 12.02 -21.71 -12.59
CA THR A 52 11.38 -21.42 -13.89
C THR A 52 12.16 -20.32 -14.67
N ASP A 53 12.56 -19.24 -13.99
CA ASP A 53 13.38 -18.17 -14.60
C ASP A 53 14.77 -18.68 -15.02
N ARG A 54 15.36 -19.59 -14.24
CA ARG A 54 16.65 -20.19 -14.57
C ARG A 54 16.57 -21.15 -15.76
N LEU A 55 15.47 -21.91 -15.87
CA LEU A 55 15.21 -22.75 -17.04
C LEU A 55 15.00 -21.89 -18.31
N GLU A 56 14.35 -20.75 -18.21
CA GLU A 56 14.28 -19.82 -19.34
C GLU A 56 15.65 -19.23 -19.71
N LYS A 57 16.49 -18.85 -18.73
CA LYS A 57 17.87 -18.40 -18.97
C LYS A 57 18.71 -19.50 -19.59
N LEU A 58 18.56 -20.74 -19.13
CA LEU A 58 19.23 -21.91 -19.72
C LEU A 58 18.92 -22.05 -21.22
N LEU A 59 17.64 -21.83 -21.61
CA LEU A 59 17.21 -21.85 -23.01
C LEU A 59 17.73 -20.67 -23.83
N ALA A 60 17.88 -19.49 -23.19
CA ALA A 60 18.40 -18.27 -23.82
C ALA A 60 19.93 -18.30 -23.95
N ALA A 61 20.63 -18.97 -23.03
CA ALA A 61 22.08 -19.15 -23.03
C ALA A 61 22.44 -20.24 -24.07
N ALA A 62 22.51 -19.88 -25.31
CA ALA A 62 22.64 -20.82 -26.43
C ALA A 62 23.92 -21.69 -26.40
N ARG A 63 25.04 -21.25 -25.78
CA ARG A 63 26.34 -21.97 -25.72
C ARG A 63 27.24 -21.45 -24.59
N GLY A 64 28.12 -22.36 -24.08
CA GLY A 64 29.30 -22.01 -23.27
C GLY A 64 29.08 -21.96 -21.76
N GLU A 65 29.96 -21.24 -21.06
CA GLU A 65 30.01 -21.18 -19.58
C GLU A 65 28.68 -20.74 -18.95
N ALA A 66 27.92 -19.86 -19.58
CA ALA A 66 26.62 -19.37 -19.07
C ALA A 66 25.57 -20.49 -18.99
N GLN A 67 25.55 -21.42 -19.94
CA GLN A 67 24.64 -22.57 -19.92
C GLN A 67 25.00 -23.56 -18.80
N GLU A 68 26.27 -23.87 -18.65
CA GLU A 68 26.79 -24.75 -17.60
C GLU A 68 26.54 -24.17 -16.20
N GLU A 69 26.69 -22.84 -16.06
CA GLU A 69 26.41 -22.11 -14.81
C GLU A 69 24.93 -22.20 -14.40
N GLU A 70 24.00 -22.05 -15.35
CA GLU A 70 22.57 -22.16 -15.07
C GLU A 70 22.21 -23.61 -14.68
N LEU A 71 22.73 -24.62 -15.38
CA LEU A 71 22.54 -26.02 -15.03
C LEU A 71 23.05 -26.33 -13.61
N ARG A 72 24.29 -25.89 -13.31
CA ARG A 72 24.88 -26.06 -11.98
C ARG A 72 24.03 -25.42 -10.90
N THR A 73 23.56 -24.18 -11.14
CA THR A 73 22.74 -23.45 -10.17
C THR A 73 21.38 -24.14 -9.94
N ILE A 74 20.76 -24.67 -10.99
CA ILE A 74 19.51 -25.44 -10.87
C ILE A 74 19.73 -26.69 -10.01
N GLU A 75 20.79 -27.43 -10.28
CA GLU A 75 21.13 -28.63 -9.52
C GLU A 75 21.47 -28.32 -8.05
N GLU A 76 22.34 -27.33 -7.79
CA GLU A 76 22.74 -26.92 -6.44
C GLU A 76 21.52 -26.49 -5.61
N ARG A 77 20.57 -25.78 -6.21
CA ARG A 77 19.36 -25.36 -5.53
C ARG A 77 18.49 -26.53 -5.06
N HIS A 78 18.33 -27.55 -5.90
CA HIS A 78 17.58 -28.75 -5.52
C HIS A 78 18.35 -29.60 -4.51
N ARG A 79 19.68 -29.77 -4.66
CA ARG A 79 20.52 -30.47 -3.69
C ARG A 79 20.52 -29.79 -2.32
N ARG A 80 20.57 -28.47 -2.30
CA ARG A 80 20.46 -27.68 -1.08
C ARG A 80 19.09 -27.87 -0.41
N LEU A 81 18.00 -27.83 -1.18
CA LEU A 81 16.65 -28.05 -0.63
C LEU A 81 16.53 -29.45 0.00
N VAL A 82 16.96 -30.52 -0.68
CA VAL A 82 16.86 -31.87 -0.10
C VAL A 82 17.74 -32.04 1.15
N ALA A 83 18.91 -31.40 1.21
CA ALA A 83 19.75 -31.36 2.40
C ALA A 83 19.05 -30.64 3.58
N GLU A 84 18.41 -29.47 3.32
CA GLU A 84 17.61 -28.75 4.33
C GLU A 84 16.40 -29.59 4.81
N LEU A 85 15.80 -30.37 3.91
CA LEU A 85 14.67 -31.24 4.21
C LEU A 85 15.08 -32.53 4.93
N GLY A 86 16.38 -32.86 4.98
CA GLY A 86 16.91 -34.08 5.61
C GLY A 86 16.55 -35.37 4.85
N ILE A 87 16.37 -35.28 3.52
CA ILE A 87 16.06 -36.44 2.67
C ILE A 87 17.12 -36.61 1.57
N PRO A 88 17.33 -37.82 1.03
CA PRO A 88 18.22 -38.03 -0.11
C PRO A 88 17.56 -37.53 -1.43
N LEU A 89 18.40 -37.10 -2.37
CA LEU A 89 17.94 -36.84 -3.74
C LEU A 89 17.52 -38.19 -4.35
N GLY A 90 16.33 -38.23 -4.94
CA GLY A 90 15.77 -39.46 -5.47
C GLY A 90 16.27 -39.83 -6.86
N PRO A 91 16.17 -41.08 -7.27
CA PRO A 91 16.61 -41.54 -8.59
C PRO A 91 15.82 -40.87 -9.73
N ASP A 92 14.56 -40.47 -9.50
CA ASP A 92 13.77 -39.75 -10.48
C ASP A 92 14.28 -38.32 -10.68
N CYS A 93 14.67 -37.63 -9.60
CA CYS A 93 15.33 -36.32 -9.69
C CYS A 93 16.69 -36.45 -10.43
N GLU A 94 17.51 -37.47 -10.12
CA GLU A 94 18.80 -37.66 -10.80
C GLU A 94 18.61 -37.88 -12.31
N ARG A 95 17.61 -38.69 -12.68
CA ARG A 95 17.25 -38.93 -14.07
C ARG A 95 16.79 -37.61 -14.77
N GLN A 96 15.95 -36.80 -14.12
CA GLN A 96 15.48 -35.52 -14.67
C GLN A 96 16.65 -34.52 -14.86
N LEU A 97 17.58 -34.46 -13.90
CA LEU A 97 18.78 -33.61 -14.02
C LEU A 97 19.69 -34.10 -15.16
N ALA A 98 19.87 -35.41 -15.32
CA ALA A 98 20.64 -35.98 -16.42
C ALA A 98 19.98 -35.69 -17.78
N GLU A 99 18.67 -35.84 -17.88
CA GLU A 99 17.90 -35.52 -19.09
C GLU A 99 18.04 -34.02 -19.43
N LEU A 100 17.93 -33.14 -18.43
CA LEU A 100 18.09 -31.69 -18.62
C LEU A 100 19.47 -31.35 -19.19
N ARG A 101 20.55 -31.99 -18.68
CA ARG A 101 21.90 -31.83 -19.21
C ARG A 101 22.02 -32.31 -20.67
N GLN A 102 21.41 -33.45 -21.00
CA GLN A 102 21.41 -33.97 -22.38
C GLN A 102 20.69 -33.03 -23.33
N ILE A 103 19.54 -32.48 -22.94
CA ILE A 103 18.79 -31.51 -23.76
C ILE A 103 19.60 -30.24 -23.93
N ALA A 104 20.20 -29.70 -22.87
CA ALA A 104 21.04 -28.50 -22.93
C ALA A 104 22.24 -28.70 -23.87
N ALA A 105 22.93 -29.85 -23.80
CA ALA A 105 24.00 -30.21 -24.73
C ALA A 105 23.49 -30.30 -26.19
N GLY A 106 22.30 -30.86 -26.41
CA GLY A 106 21.67 -30.89 -27.73
C GLY A 106 21.38 -29.51 -28.29
N ILE A 107 20.84 -28.60 -27.44
CA ILE A 107 20.59 -27.18 -27.80
C ILE A 107 21.89 -26.49 -28.16
N ALA A 108 22.96 -26.69 -27.37
CA ALA A 108 24.28 -26.11 -27.64
C ALA A 108 24.86 -26.56 -28.98
N LEU A 109 24.59 -27.81 -29.39
CA LEU A 109 25.05 -28.37 -30.66
C LEU A 109 24.24 -27.83 -31.86
N ILE A 110 22.90 -27.79 -31.72
CA ILE A 110 21.98 -27.43 -32.82
C ILE A 110 21.90 -25.88 -32.97
N GLY A 111 21.92 -25.15 -31.84
CA GLY A 111 21.83 -23.68 -31.81
C GLY A 111 20.40 -23.14 -31.96
N GLU A 112 19.38 -24.03 -31.86
CA GLU A 112 17.97 -23.69 -32.02
C GLU A 112 17.12 -24.34 -30.90
N VAL A 113 16.08 -23.61 -30.44
CA VAL A 113 15.15 -24.09 -29.41
C VAL A 113 13.75 -24.09 -29.98
N SER A 114 13.22 -25.28 -30.25
CA SER A 114 11.81 -25.43 -30.65
C SER A 114 10.88 -25.22 -29.47
N ASP A 115 9.60 -24.87 -29.71
CA ASP A 115 8.58 -24.72 -28.66
C ASP A 115 8.38 -26.02 -27.88
N ARG A 116 8.48 -27.20 -28.51
CA ARG A 116 8.43 -28.51 -27.86
C ARG A 116 9.63 -28.72 -26.92
N THR A 117 10.84 -28.37 -27.34
CA THR A 117 12.05 -28.43 -26.52
C THR A 117 11.90 -27.49 -25.32
N ARG A 118 11.41 -26.28 -25.55
CA ARG A 118 11.11 -25.31 -24.47
C ARG A 118 10.14 -25.91 -23.45
N ALA A 119 9.00 -26.48 -23.90
CA ALA A 119 8.02 -27.08 -23.01
C ALA A 119 8.60 -28.22 -22.16
N ARG A 120 9.48 -29.04 -22.75
CA ARG A 120 10.14 -30.15 -22.06
C ARG A 120 11.15 -29.66 -21.02
N VAL A 121 11.99 -28.68 -21.34
CA VAL A 121 12.93 -28.07 -20.40
C VAL A 121 12.18 -27.39 -19.24
N MET A 122 11.17 -26.56 -19.54
CA MET A 122 10.41 -25.86 -18.53
C MET A 122 9.68 -26.81 -17.57
N SER A 123 9.22 -27.96 -18.04
CA SER A 123 8.53 -28.96 -17.18
C SER A 123 9.43 -29.62 -16.12
N ALA A 124 10.75 -29.58 -16.31
CA ALA A 124 11.70 -30.21 -15.39
C ALA A 124 11.63 -29.61 -13.97
N GLY A 125 11.32 -28.32 -13.85
CA GLY A 125 11.20 -27.65 -12.55
C GLY A 125 10.11 -28.25 -11.66
N GLU A 126 8.94 -28.48 -12.21
CA GLU A 126 7.80 -29.10 -11.52
C GLU A 126 8.03 -30.58 -11.25
N LEU A 127 8.62 -31.31 -12.19
CA LEU A 127 8.93 -32.74 -12.02
C LEU A 127 9.93 -32.96 -10.87
N LEU A 128 11.01 -32.17 -10.81
CA LEU A 128 11.98 -32.21 -9.74
C LEU A 128 11.35 -31.86 -8.37
N ALA A 129 10.62 -30.75 -8.33
CA ALA A 129 10.05 -30.26 -7.07
C ALA A 129 9.03 -31.25 -6.49
N THR A 130 8.16 -31.86 -7.33
CA THR A 130 7.10 -32.75 -6.84
C THR A 130 7.60 -34.11 -6.39
N ASP A 131 8.68 -34.66 -6.98
CA ASP A 131 9.33 -35.85 -6.44
C ASP A 131 9.92 -35.57 -5.03
N ILE A 132 10.63 -34.46 -4.87
CA ILE A 132 11.18 -34.01 -3.56
C ILE A 132 10.04 -33.88 -2.54
N GLY A 133 8.93 -33.21 -2.92
CA GLY A 133 7.77 -33.02 -2.04
C GLY A 133 7.14 -34.31 -1.59
N ALA A 134 6.90 -35.25 -2.51
CA ALA A 134 6.33 -36.56 -2.20
C ALA A 134 7.24 -37.37 -1.24
N ARG A 135 8.56 -37.33 -1.46
CA ARG A 135 9.55 -37.99 -0.58
C ARG A 135 9.57 -37.38 0.81
N PHE A 136 9.54 -36.03 0.91
CA PHE A 136 9.51 -35.37 2.21
C PHE A 136 8.25 -35.74 2.99
N LEU A 137 7.07 -35.68 2.37
CA LEU A 137 5.83 -36.02 3.05
C LEU A 137 5.80 -37.47 3.51
N ARG A 138 6.37 -38.44 2.73
CA ARG A 138 6.57 -39.81 3.17
C ARG A 138 7.50 -39.91 4.39
N ALA A 139 8.59 -39.14 4.38
CA ALA A 139 9.53 -39.08 5.53
C ALA A 139 8.86 -38.48 6.80
N GLN A 140 7.78 -37.67 6.65
CA GLN A 140 6.96 -37.22 7.78
C GLN A 140 5.90 -38.26 8.22
N GLY A 141 5.94 -39.51 7.71
CA GLY A 141 5.00 -40.57 8.09
C GLY A 141 3.65 -40.53 7.36
N LEU A 142 3.48 -39.70 6.35
CA LEU A 142 2.25 -39.65 5.55
C LEU A 142 2.26 -40.69 4.45
N GLN A 143 1.09 -41.31 4.17
CA GLN A 143 0.91 -42.21 3.02
C GLN A 143 0.71 -41.39 1.76
N VAL A 144 1.72 -41.34 0.89
CA VAL A 144 1.77 -40.44 -0.27
C VAL A 144 2.20 -41.20 -1.52
N ASP A 145 1.43 -41.09 -2.60
CA ASP A 145 1.85 -41.45 -3.94
C ASP A 145 2.14 -40.24 -4.81
N TRP A 146 2.98 -40.39 -5.81
CA TRP A 146 3.27 -39.41 -6.82
C TRP A 146 2.63 -39.82 -8.15
N ALA A 147 1.99 -38.89 -8.84
CA ALA A 147 1.33 -39.12 -10.13
C ALA A 147 1.73 -38.00 -11.11
N ASP A 148 2.05 -38.40 -12.34
CA ASP A 148 2.42 -37.47 -13.41
C ASP A 148 1.16 -36.78 -13.97
N ALA A 149 1.14 -35.42 -13.89
CA ALA A 149 0.04 -34.57 -14.36
C ALA A 149 -0.29 -34.80 -15.85
N ARG A 150 0.70 -35.14 -16.66
CA ARG A 150 0.54 -35.45 -18.09
C ARG A 150 -0.35 -36.70 -18.34
N THR A 151 -0.53 -37.56 -17.33
CA THR A 151 -1.47 -38.68 -17.40
C THR A 151 -2.92 -38.26 -17.04
N MET A 152 -3.13 -37.07 -16.54
CA MET A 152 -4.40 -36.58 -16.01
C MET A 152 -4.98 -35.39 -16.81
N LEU A 153 -4.09 -34.57 -17.38
CA LEU A 153 -4.46 -33.38 -18.13
C LEU A 153 -4.11 -33.53 -19.62
N LEU A 154 -5.12 -33.48 -20.47
CA LEU A 154 -5.02 -33.55 -21.93
C LEU A 154 -5.37 -32.16 -22.50
N ALA A 155 -4.48 -31.60 -23.30
CA ALA A 155 -4.70 -30.35 -24.01
C ALA A 155 -5.78 -30.51 -25.08
N GLU A 156 -6.63 -29.49 -25.21
CA GLU A 156 -7.64 -29.41 -26.27
C GLU A 156 -7.04 -28.76 -27.51
N GLU A 157 -7.30 -29.28 -28.66
CA GLU A 157 -7.00 -28.68 -29.96
C GLU A 157 -8.01 -27.52 -30.20
N ARG A 158 -7.67 -26.32 -29.76
CA ARG A 158 -8.40 -25.12 -30.14
C ARG A 158 -7.57 -24.37 -31.16
N GLY A 159 -8.18 -23.79 -32.20
CA GLY A 159 -7.57 -23.10 -33.33
C GLY A 159 -6.64 -21.88 -32.96
N ALA A 160 -5.88 -22.01 -31.89
CA ALA A 160 -4.79 -21.13 -31.47
C ALA A 160 -3.57 -21.36 -32.38
N SER A 161 -2.63 -20.41 -32.39
CA SER A 161 -1.35 -20.65 -33.06
C SER A 161 -0.69 -21.93 -32.50
N ALA A 162 0.08 -22.64 -33.33
CA ALA A 162 0.81 -23.84 -32.90
C ALA A 162 1.65 -23.61 -31.63
N LYS A 163 2.29 -22.44 -31.51
CA LYS A 163 3.03 -22.01 -30.34
C LYS A 163 2.14 -21.91 -29.08
N ALA A 164 0.97 -21.30 -29.19
CA ALA A 164 0.03 -21.19 -28.07
C ALA A 164 -0.48 -22.57 -27.63
N GLY A 165 -0.71 -23.50 -28.54
CA GLY A 165 -1.09 -24.88 -28.24
C GLY A 165 -0.04 -25.64 -27.43
N ILE A 166 1.25 -25.28 -27.57
CA ILE A 166 2.36 -25.92 -26.83
C ILE A 166 2.67 -25.19 -25.53
N LEU A 167 2.74 -23.83 -25.54
CA LEU A 167 3.27 -23.05 -24.41
C LEU A 167 2.20 -22.42 -23.52
N SER A 168 0.94 -22.41 -23.95
CA SER A 168 -0.21 -21.83 -23.21
C SER A 168 -1.49 -22.63 -23.47
N ALA A 169 -1.37 -23.94 -23.42
CA ALA A 169 -2.46 -24.87 -23.69
C ALA A 169 -3.64 -24.71 -22.72
N THR A 170 -4.82 -25.08 -23.19
CA THR A 170 -6.02 -25.30 -22.38
C THR A 170 -6.35 -26.78 -22.34
N CYS A 171 -6.82 -27.28 -21.19
CA CYS A 171 -7.20 -28.68 -21.06
C CYS A 171 -8.70 -28.83 -20.80
N SER A 172 -9.25 -29.98 -21.18
CA SER A 172 -10.58 -30.37 -20.74
C SER A 172 -10.62 -30.56 -19.22
N PHE A 173 -11.62 -30.01 -18.59
CA PHE A 173 -11.86 -30.12 -17.16
C PHE A 173 -13.23 -30.65 -16.79
N ALA A 174 -13.90 -31.29 -17.76
CA ALA A 174 -15.13 -32.00 -17.46
C ALA A 174 -14.89 -33.11 -16.42
N PRO A 175 -15.87 -33.42 -15.56
CA PRO A 175 -15.77 -34.48 -14.57
C PRO A 175 -15.36 -35.83 -15.19
N ASP A 176 -14.40 -36.52 -14.56
CA ASP A 176 -13.75 -37.70 -15.06
C ASP A 176 -13.78 -38.82 -14.02
N GLY A 177 -14.81 -39.66 -14.08
CA GLY A 177 -14.96 -40.76 -13.12
C GLY A 177 -13.89 -41.85 -13.22
N ALA A 178 -13.31 -42.06 -14.42
CA ALA A 178 -12.20 -42.99 -14.57
C ALA A 178 -10.92 -42.49 -13.90
N LEU A 179 -10.66 -41.20 -13.99
CA LEU A 179 -9.58 -40.56 -13.26
C LEU A 179 -9.79 -40.64 -11.73
N GLU A 180 -11.01 -40.37 -11.28
CA GLU A 180 -11.39 -40.43 -9.86
C GLU A 180 -11.16 -41.86 -9.30
N GLU A 181 -11.60 -42.86 -10.01
CA GLU A 181 -11.41 -44.30 -9.64
C GLU A 181 -9.92 -44.66 -9.62
N ARG A 182 -9.16 -44.28 -10.66
CA ARG A 182 -7.72 -44.53 -10.76
C ARG A 182 -6.94 -43.92 -9.59
N LEU A 183 -7.19 -42.66 -9.29
CA LEU A 183 -6.54 -41.98 -8.15
C LEU A 183 -7.05 -42.54 -6.82
N GLY A 184 -8.28 -43.01 -6.76
CA GLY A 184 -8.88 -43.67 -5.61
C GLY A 184 -8.15 -44.94 -5.17
N ARG A 185 -7.44 -45.61 -6.07
CA ARG A 185 -6.62 -46.80 -5.81
C ARG A 185 -5.24 -46.50 -5.28
N LEU A 186 -4.78 -45.24 -5.36
CA LEU A 186 -3.51 -44.76 -4.83
C LEU A 186 -3.63 -44.46 -3.35
N ALA A 187 -2.50 -44.06 -2.75
CA ALA A 187 -2.45 -43.56 -1.38
C ALA A 187 -3.46 -42.41 -1.13
N PRO A 188 -3.89 -42.21 0.15
CA PRO A 188 -4.84 -41.16 0.48
C PRO A 188 -4.39 -39.75 0.14
N ILE A 189 -3.07 -39.54 -0.06
CA ILE A 189 -2.47 -38.27 -0.52
C ILE A 189 -1.76 -38.57 -1.84
N VAL A 190 -2.09 -37.82 -2.88
CA VAL A 190 -1.41 -37.89 -4.18
C VAL A 190 -0.75 -36.56 -4.46
N VAL A 191 0.54 -36.56 -4.76
CA VAL A 191 1.30 -35.36 -5.17
C VAL A 191 1.46 -35.36 -6.68
N THR A 192 1.23 -34.19 -7.31
CA THR A 192 1.34 -34.02 -8.76
C THR A 192 1.85 -32.63 -9.13
N GLN A 193 2.27 -32.46 -10.37
CA GLN A 193 2.77 -31.22 -10.93
C GLN A 193 1.62 -30.26 -11.25
N GLY A 194 1.87 -28.98 -11.01
CA GLY A 194 1.14 -27.92 -11.68
C GLY A 194 1.75 -27.60 -13.05
N PHE A 195 1.19 -26.65 -13.80
CA PHE A 195 1.75 -26.03 -14.99
C PHE A 195 1.87 -26.91 -16.25
N ILE A 196 2.00 -28.23 -16.14
CA ILE A 196 2.23 -29.16 -17.25
C ILE A 196 1.03 -30.03 -17.58
N ALA A 197 0.91 -30.39 -18.85
CA ALA A 197 -0.08 -31.33 -19.41
C ALA A 197 0.54 -32.08 -20.58
N ARG A 198 -0.25 -32.90 -21.28
CA ARG A 198 0.15 -33.54 -22.56
C ARG A 198 -0.79 -33.13 -23.70
N ASP A 199 -0.28 -33.17 -24.94
CA ASP A 199 -1.10 -33.12 -26.14
C ASP A 199 -1.66 -34.51 -26.54
N GLY A 200 -2.41 -34.56 -27.64
CA GLY A 200 -2.96 -35.80 -28.18
C GLY A 200 -1.90 -36.81 -28.65
N GLU A 201 -0.70 -36.33 -28.99
CA GLU A 201 0.44 -37.15 -29.41
C GLU A 201 1.27 -37.67 -28.22
N GLY A 202 0.98 -37.24 -27.00
CA GLY A 202 1.70 -37.58 -25.78
C GLY A 202 2.87 -36.66 -25.42
N ASN A 203 3.09 -35.57 -26.16
CA ASN A 203 4.15 -34.63 -25.86
C ASN A 203 3.76 -33.68 -24.69
N THR A 204 4.79 -33.24 -23.96
CA THR A 204 4.61 -32.25 -22.88
C THR A 204 4.19 -30.90 -23.46
N VAL A 205 3.16 -30.31 -22.88
CA VAL A 205 2.73 -28.94 -23.13
C VAL A 205 2.60 -28.17 -21.82
N LEU A 206 2.67 -26.85 -21.89
CA LEU A 206 2.60 -25.93 -20.75
C LEU A 206 1.25 -25.22 -20.74
N LEU A 207 0.73 -24.93 -19.54
CA LEU A 207 -0.51 -24.18 -19.38
C LEU A 207 -0.31 -22.65 -19.33
N GLY A 208 0.92 -22.18 -19.55
CA GLY A 208 1.27 -20.78 -19.56
C GLY A 208 1.26 -20.14 -18.17
N ARG A 209 1.22 -18.81 -18.13
CA ARG A 209 1.25 -18.04 -16.88
C ARG A 209 0.08 -18.44 -15.97
N GLY A 210 0.34 -18.59 -14.65
CA GLY A 210 -0.64 -19.09 -13.69
C GLY A 210 -1.02 -20.57 -13.89
N GLY A 211 -0.20 -21.33 -14.64
CA GLY A 211 -0.49 -22.70 -15.02
C GLY A 211 -0.71 -23.65 -13.86
N SER A 212 -0.03 -23.46 -12.72
CA SER A 212 -0.22 -24.33 -11.55
C SER A 212 -1.57 -24.10 -10.85
N ASP A 213 -2.06 -22.85 -10.77
CA ASP A 213 -3.40 -22.55 -10.27
C ASP A 213 -4.45 -23.14 -11.20
N THR A 214 -4.21 -22.99 -12.51
CA THR A 214 -5.08 -23.52 -13.57
C THR A 214 -5.12 -25.05 -13.54
N SER A 215 -3.96 -25.74 -13.39
CA SER A 215 -3.90 -27.19 -13.25
C SER A 215 -4.72 -27.69 -12.07
N ALA A 216 -4.54 -27.04 -10.91
CA ALA A 216 -5.28 -27.43 -9.70
C ALA A 216 -6.79 -27.27 -9.87
N ALA A 217 -7.23 -26.17 -10.52
CA ALA A 217 -8.64 -25.94 -10.80
C ALA A 217 -9.22 -26.95 -11.80
N TYR A 218 -8.46 -27.31 -12.84
CA TYR A 218 -8.85 -28.35 -13.77
C TYR A 218 -9.00 -29.70 -13.07
N LEU A 219 -8.03 -30.09 -12.25
CA LEU A 219 -8.07 -31.35 -11.51
C LEU A 219 -9.17 -31.34 -10.45
N ALA A 220 -9.42 -30.20 -9.78
CA ALA A 220 -10.54 -30.07 -8.87
C ALA A 220 -11.90 -30.29 -9.58
N ALA A 221 -12.07 -29.73 -10.78
CA ALA A 221 -13.26 -29.92 -11.60
C ALA A 221 -13.41 -31.36 -12.06
N LYS A 222 -12.34 -32.00 -12.57
CA LYS A 222 -12.34 -33.41 -13.01
C LYS A 222 -12.74 -34.38 -11.90
N LEU A 223 -12.26 -34.11 -10.67
CA LEU A 223 -12.55 -34.91 -9.48
C LEU A 223 -13.84 -34.50 -8.76
N ARG A 224 -14.56 -33.47 -9.20
CA ARG A 224 -15.68 -32.88 -8.48
C ARG A 224 -15.35 -32.62 -7.01
N ALA A 225 -14.16 -32.07 -6.78
CA ALA A 225 -13.60 -31.90 -5.46
C ALA A 225 -14.55 -31.13 -4.52
N ARG A 226 -14.56 -31.52 -3.25
CA ARG A 226 -15.32 -30.83 -2.19
C ARG A 226 -14.94 -29.35 -2.07
N ARG A 227 -13.63 -29.04 -2.25
CA ARG A 227 -13.09 -27.68 -2.34
C ARG A 227 -11.70 -27.70 -3.00
N LEU A 228 -11.31 -26.52 -3.50
CA LEU A 228 -9.96 -26.22 -3.96
C LEU A 228 -9.32 -25.23 -2.98
N GLU A 229 -8.13 -25.52 -2.45
CA GLU A 229 -7.38 -24.63 -1.57
C GLU A 229 -6.11 -24.16 -2.30
N ILE A 230 -5.97 -22.82 -2.45
CA ILE A 230 -4.77 -22.17 -2.98
C ILE A 230 -3.94 -21.62 -1.81
N TRP A 231 -2.76 -22.17 -1.64
CA TRP A 231 -1.81 -21.81 -0.60
C TRP A 231 -0.69 -20.95 -1.19
N THR A 232 -0.58 -19.72 -0.73
CA THR A 232 0.35 -18.69 -1.26
C THR A 232 1.07 -17.95 -0.12
N ASP A 233 1.69 -16.79 -0.40
CA ASP A 233 2.41 -15.96 0.57
C ASP A 233 1.51 -14.97 1.34
N VAL A 234 0.23 -14.87 0.94
CA VAL A 234 -0.76 -14.02 1.60
C VAL A 234 -1.98 -14.85 2.04
N PRO A 235 -2.68 -14.49 3.16
CA PRO A 235 -3.78 -15.30 3.68
C PRO A 235 -5.05 -15.26 2.82
N GLY A 236 -5.17 -14.34 1.87
CA GLY A 236 -6.36 -14.21 1.05
C GLY A 236 -6.31 -13.03 0.10
N MET A 237 -7.46 -12.69 -0.45
CA MET A 237 -7.66 -11.48 -1.25
C MET A 237 -7.94 -10.31 -0.31
N PHE A 238 -7.44 -9.12 -0.66
CA PHE A 238 -7.56 -7.92 0.15
C PHE A 238 -8.28 -6.81 -0.62
N SER A 239 -8.84 -5.87 0.13
CA SER A 239 -9.56 -4.71 -0.41
C SER A 239 -8.67 -3.70 -1.15
N ALA A 240 -7.35 -3.79 -1.00
CA ALA A 240 -6.32 -3.14 -1.80
C ALA A 240 -5.01 -3.93 -1.67
N ASN A 241 -3.95 -3.51 -2.35
CA ASN A 241 -2.63 -4.13 -2.18
C ASN A 241 -2.08 -3.85 -0.76
N PRO A 242 -1.98 -4.84 0.14
CA PRO A 242 -1.60 -4.60 1.53
C PRO A 242 -0.15 -4.14 1.71
N ARG A 243 0.70 -4.28 0.68
CA ARG A 243 2.09 -3.81 0.72
C ARG A 243 2.21 -2.30 0.52
N SER A 244 1.27 -1.69 -0.20
CA SER A 244 1.18 -0.23 -0.39
C SER A 244 0.14 0.41 0.54
N THR A 245 -0.98 -0.28 0.80
CA THR A 245 -2.10 0.20 1.62
C THR A 245 -2.24 -0.67 2.87
N PRO A 246 -1.54 -0.36 3.98
CA PRO A 246 -1.55 -1.19 5.20
C PRO A 246 -2.92 -1.36 5.86
N THR A 247 -3.87 -0.46 5.57
CA THR A 247 -5.27 -0.53 6.03
C THR A 247 -6.14 -1.46 5.17
N ALA A 248 -5.57 -2.07 4.12
CA ALA A 248 -6.28 -3.04 3.31
C ALA A 248 -6.80 -4.19 4.16
N ARG A 249 -8.07 -4.57 3.93
CA ARG A 249 -8.78 -5.58 4.71
C ARG A 249 -8.85 -6.90 3.99
N LEU A 250 -8.73 -7.99 4.72
CA LEU A 250 -8.99 -9.34 4.20
C LEU A 250 -10.46 -9.42 3.74
N LEU A 251 -10.67 -9.92 2.54
CA LEU A 251 -12.01 -10.24 2.02
C LEU A 251 -12.36 -11.68 2.39
N ARG A 252 -13.20 -11.86 3.41
CA ARG A 252 -13.55 -13.19 3.93
C ARG A 252 -14.29 -14.05 2.92
N SER A 253 -15.23 -13.42 2.20
CA SER A 253 -16.04 -14.13 1.23
C SER A 253 -16.30 -13.27 -0.02
N LEU A 254 -16.23 -13.90 -1.20
CA LEU A 254 -16.45 -13.26 -2.49
C LEU A 254 -17.27 -14.19 -3.39
N HIS A 255 -18.09 -13.60 -4.25
CA HIS A 255 -18.64 -14.33 -5.39
C HIS A 255 -17.53 -14.53 -6.44
N TYR A 256 -17.60 -15.64 -7.22
CA TYR A 256 -16.61 -15.91 -8.26
C TYR A 256 -16.42 -14.74 -9.25
N ASP A 257 -17.51 -14.04 -9.62
CA ASP A 257 -17.44 -12.94 -10.57
C ASP A 257 -16.69 -11.73 -9.99
N GLU A 258 -16.90 -11.40 -8.71
CA GLU A 258 -16.17 -10.35 -8.00
C GLU A 258 -14.68 -10.68 -7.90
N ALA A 259 -14.37 -11.93 -7.52
CA ALA A 259 -12.99 -12.39 -7.45
C ALA A 259 -12.31 -12.40 -8.82
N GLN A 260 -13.04 -12.71 -9.90
CA GLN A 260 -12.56 -12.61 -11.27
C GLN A 260 -12.19 -11.17 -11.62
N GLU A 261 -13.06 -10.20 -11.31
CA GLU A 261 -12.80 -8.79 -11.55
C GLU A 261 -11.61 -8.27 -10.73
N ILE A 262 -11.52 -8.62 -9.44
CA ILE A 262 -10.38 -8.23 -8.59
C ILE A 262 -9.07 -8.81 -9.16
N ALA A 263 -9.06 -10.08 -9.56
CA ALA A 263 -7.88 -10.74 -10.11
C ALA A 263 -7.46 -10.17 -11.47
N THR A 264 -8.42 -9.77 -12.32
CA THR A 264 -8.14 -9.13 -13.62
C THR A 264 -7.76 -7.66 -13.48
N SER A 265 -8.18 -6.98 -12.40
CA SER A 265 -7.89 -5.56 -12.14
C SER A 265 -6.54 -5.32 -11.45
N GLY A 266 -5.68 -6.33 -11.26
CA GLY A 266 -4.31 -6.17 -10.79
C GLY A 266 -3.95 -6.86 -9.47
N ALA A 267 -4.90 -7.50 -8.78
CA ALA A 267 -4.60 -8.29 -7.59
C ALA A 267 -3.88 -9.60 -7.97
N LYS A 268 -2.61 -9.75 -7.59
CA LYS A 268 -1.75 -10.88 -7.99
C LYS A 268 -1.89 -12.12 -7.09
N VAL A 269 -3.00 -12.28 -6.38
CA VAL A 269 -3.20 -13.39 -5.43
C VAL A 269 -3.64 -14.67 -6.12
N LEU A 270 -4.53 -14.54 -7.09
CA LEU A 270 -5.07 -15.65 -7.89
C LEU A 270 -4.91 -15.36 -9.39
N HIS A 271 -4.65 -16.42 -10.16
CA HIS A 271 -4.72 -16.26 -11.61
C HIS A 271 -6.17 -16.41 -12.11
N PRO A 272 -6.73 -15.46 -12.91
CA PRO A 272 -8.15 -15.48 -13.32
C PRO A 272 -8.59 -16.79 -13.95
N ARG A 273 -7.72 -17.48 -14.70
CA ARG A 273 -8.02 -18.75 -15.37
C ARG A 273 -8.40 -19.90 -14.42
N CYS A 274 -8.04 -19.84 -13.13
CA CYS A 274 -8.41 -20.90 -12.18
C CYS A 274 -9.85 -20.77 -11.66
N ILE A 275 -10.44 -19.57 -11.77
CA ILE A 275 -11.79 -19.30 -11.24
C ILE A 275 -12.87 -19.97 -12.09
N LEU A 276 -12.71 -19.98 -13.43
CA LEU A 276 -13.71 -20.51 -14.33
C LEU A 276 -14.08 -21.98 -14.09
N PRO A 277 -13.12 -22.93 -13.94
CA PRO A 277 -13.46 -24.34 -13.64
C PRO A 277 -14.17 -24.49 -12.29
N ALA A 278 -13.71 -23.77 -11.25
CA ALA A 278 -14.31 -23.79 -9.92
C ALA A 278 -15.76 -23.27 -9.97
N ARG A 279 -16.00 -22.14 -10.64
CA ARG A 279 -17.32 -21.55 -10.86
C ARG A 279 -18.27 -22.49 -11.60
N GLN A 280 -17.81 -23.09 -12.72
CA GLN A 280 -18.66 -23.95 -13.56
C GLN A 280 -19.19 -25.16 -12.79
N TYR A 281 -18.40 -25.71 -11.90
CA TYR A 281 -18.77 -26.89 -11.10
C TYR A 281 -19.13 -26.55 -9.64
N ARG A 282 -19.26 -25.24 -9.30
CA ARG A 282 -19.61 -24.74 -7.96
C ARG A 282 -18.68 -25.27 -6.86
N ILE A 283 -17.40 -25.39 -7.16
CA ILE A 283 -16.39 -25.86 -6.20
C ILE A 283 -15.90 -24.66 -5.38
N PRO A 284 -16.10 -24.62 -4.05
CA PRO A 284 -15.57 -23.56 -3.22
C PRO A 284 -14.04 -23.46 -3.37
N LEU A 285 -13.53 -22.25 -3.62
CA LEU A 285 -12.11 -21.97 -3.75
C LEU A 285 -11.68 -21.16 -2.51
N HIS A 286 -10.73 -21.70 -1.76
CA HIS A 286 -10.18 -21.09 -0.56
C HIS A 286 -8.77 -20.58 -0.83
N VAL A 287 -8.41 -19.43 -0.27
CA VAL A 287 -7.05 -18.86 -0.36
C VAL A 287 -6.48 -18.72 1.04
N TYR A 288 -5.27 -19.26 1.26
CA TYR A 288 -4.61 -19.30 2.55
C TYR A 288 -3.11 -18.98 2.45
N ALA A 289 -2.50 -18.54 3.59
CA ALA A 289 -1.05 -18.33 3.69
C ALA A 289 -0.32 -19.60 4.12
N THR A 290 0.65 -20.05 3.33
CA THR A 290 1.47 -21.22 3.69
C THR A 290 2.32 -20.98 4.94
N GLN A 291 2.81 -19.75 5.14
CA GLN A 291 3.65 -19.40 6.29
C GLN A 291 2.85 -19.26 7.60
N ALA A 292 1.54 -19.05 7.51
CA ALA A 292 0.66 -18.85 8.64
C ALA A 292 -0.68 -19.59 8.42
N PRO A 293 -0.67 -20.94 8.45
CA PRO A 293 -1.81 -21.76 8.06
C PRO A 293 -3.02 -21.65 9.01
N ASP A 294 -2.83 -21.09 10.18
CA ASP A 294 -3.88 -20.91 11.18
C ASP A 294 -4.62 -19.54 11.01
N LEU A 295 -4.17 -18.67 10.11
CA LEU A 295 -4.86 -17.42 9.80
C LEU A 295 -6.12 -17.66 8.98
N GLU A 296 -7.11 -16.78 9.18
CA GLU A 296 -8.32 -16.72 8.36
C GLU A 296 -7.95 -16.43 6.90
N GLY A 297 -8.68 -17.04 5.97
CA GLY A 297 -8.47 -16.88 4.52
C GLY A 297 -9.67 -16.27 3.81
N THR A 298 -9.59 -16.25 2.47
CA THR A 298 -10.71 -15.85 1.60
C THR A 298 -11.41 -17.08 1.03
N VAL A 299 -12.73 -17.09 1.02
CA VAL A 299 -13.57 -18.13 0.40
C VAL A 299 -14.31 -17.55 -0.81
N LEU A 300 -14.12 -18.17 -1.98
CA LEU A 300 -14.87 -17.86 -3.19
C LEU A 300 -15.93 -18.94 -3.39
N SER A 301 -17.19 -18.53 -3.54
CA SER A 301 -18.29 -19.45 -3.76
C SER A 301 -19.41 -18.87 -4.63
N ALA A 302 -20.36 -19.71 -5.05
CA ALA A 302 -21.55 -19.26 -5.79
C ALA A 302 -22.56 -18.54 -4.89
N GLU A 303 -22.53 -18.79 -3.58
CA GLU A 303 -23.44 -18.19 -2.62
C GLU A 303 -22.97 -16.80 -2.20
N GLY A 304 -21.65 -16.55 -2.31
CA GLY A 304 -21.01 -15.24 -2.22
C GLY A 304 -21.43 -14.37 -1.04
N SER A 305 -20.96 -13.16 -1.04
CA SER A 305 -21.33 -12.14 -0.05
C SER A 305 -22.78 -11.63 -0.24
N ASP A 306 -23.35 -11.10 0.82
CA ASP A 306 -24.66 -10.44 0.85
C ASP A 306 -24.83 -9.47 -0.33
N GLY A 307 -26.02 -9.46 -0.96
CA GLY A 307 -26.31 -8.73 -2.21
C GLY A 307 -26.35 -7.21 -2.10
N ASN A 308 -25.83 -6.62 -1.02
CA ASN A 308 -25.78 -5.18 -0.81
C ASN A 308 -24.81 -4.50 -1.77
N ALA A 309 -25.17 -3.29 -2.21
CA ALA A 309 -24.31 -2.45 -3.03
C ALA A 309 -23.09 -2.01 -2.21
N GLN A 310 -21.89 -2.46 -2.60
CA GLN A 310 -20.66 -2.17 -1.85
C GLN A 310 -19.43 -2.28 -2.74
N VAL A 311 -18.49 -1.33 -2.61
CA VAL A 311 -17.11 -1.51 -3.08
C VAL A 311 -16.39 -2.46 -2.12
N LYS A 312 -15.80 -3.51 -2.65
CA LYS A 312 -15.03 -4.51 -1.88
C LYS A 312 -13.54 -4.36 -2.04
N ALA A 313 -13.10 -3.91 -3.22
CA ALA A 313 -11.69 -3.71 -3.49
C ALA A 313 -11.45 -2.48 -4.37
N VAL A 314 -10.31 -1.84 -4.14
CA VAL A 314 -9.71 -0.81 -4.99
C VAL A 314 -8.39 -1.37 -5.51
N CYS A 315 -8.33 -1.65 -6.80
CA CYS A 315 -7.21 -2.31 -7.44
C CYS A 315 -6.46 -1.35 -8.38
N THR A 316 -5.18 -1.58 -8.62
CA THR A 316 -4.41 -0.81 -9.61
C THR A 316 -3.51 -1.72 -10.45
N LYS A 317 -3.41 -1.38 -11.74
CA LYS A 317 -2.39 -1.91 -12.66
C LYS A 317 -1.55 -0.76 -13.18
N LYS A 318 -0.24 -0.92 -13.18
CA LYS A 318 0.75 0.04 -13.66
C LYS A 318 1.33 -0.36 -15.02
N GLY A 319 2.00 0.58 -15.67
CA GLY A 319 2.65 0.36 -16.96
C GLY A 319 1.66 0.30 -18.14
N ILE A 320 0.41 0.71 -17.95
CA ILE A 320 -0.59 0.74 -19.02
C ILE A 320 -0.18 1.75 -20.09
N THR A 321 -0.24 1.34 -21.35
CA THR A 321 -0.08 2.23 -22.51
C THR A 321 -1.44 2.46 -23.15
N LEU A 322 -1.83 3.71 -23.32
CA LEU A 322 -3.04 4.07 -24.08
C LEU A 322 -2.66 4.41 -25.52
N VAL A 323 -3.47 3.91 -26.44
CA VAL A 323 -3.42 4.30 -27.85
C VAL A 323 -4.75 4.97 -28.20
N SER A 324 -4.68 6.27 -28.46
CA SER A 324 -5.82 7.10 -28.83
C SER A 324 -5.86 7.29 -30.34
N LEU A 325 -6.97 6.94 -30.92
CA LEU A 325 -7.26 6.98 -32.37
C LEU A 325 -8.26 8.09 -32.64
N GLU A 326 -7.84 9.16 -33.28
CA GLU A 326 -8.69 10.31 -33.61
C GLU A 326 -8.98 10.36 -35.08
N SER A 327 -10.26 10.35 -35.44
CA SER A 327 -10.72 10.47 -36.82
C SER A 327 -12.01 11.29 -36.90
N PRO A 328 -11.97 12.52 -37.39
CA PRO A 328 -13.18 13.32 -37.60
C PRO A 328 -14.19 12.65 -38.57
N GLY A 329 -13.72 11.73 -39.42
CA GLY A 329 -14.54 10.97 -40.37
C GLY A 329 -15.15 9.69 -39.80
N MET A 330 -14.88 9.33 -38.56
CA MET A 330 -15.39 8.08 -37.92
C MET A 330 -16.92 8.08 -37.81
N TRP A 331 -17.50 9.25 -37.63
CA TRP A 331 -18.94 9.41 -37.65
C TRP A 331 -19.52 9.03 -39.02
N HIS A 332 -20.45 8.06 -39.05
CA HIS A 332 -20.99 7.41 -40.26
C HIS A 332 -20.04 6.52 -41.07
N GLN A 333 -18.80 6.28 -40.65
CA GLN A 333 -17.91 5.33 -41.33
C GLN A 333 -18.16 3.92 -40.83
N VAL A 334 -18.88 3.13 -41.66
CA VAL A 334 -19.16 1.71 -41.39
C VAL A 334 -17.84 0.94 -41.44
N GLY A 335 -17.54 0.21 -40.32
CA GLY A 335 -16.38 -0.69 -40.28
C GLY A 335 -15.10 -0.11 -39.65
N PHE A 336 -15.01 1.19 -39.37
CA PHE A 336 -13.78 1.81 -38.81
C PHE A 336 -13.23 1.05 -37.58
N LEU A 337 -14.10 0.66 -36.62
CA LEU A 337 -13.67 -0.11 -35.45
C LEU A 337 -13.12 -1.48 -35.82
N ALA A 338 -13.75 -2.16 -36.81
CA ALA A 338 -13.27 -3.46 -37.27
C ALA A 338 -11.87 -3.37 -37.92
N ASP A 339 -11.64 -2.34 -38.75
CA ASP A 339 -10.37 -2.09 -39.39
C ASP A 339 -9.28 -1.74 -38.35
N ALA A 340 -9.57 -0.86 -37.41
CA ALA A 340 -8.64 -0.49 -36.35
C ALA A 340 -8.26 -1.71 -35.47
N PHE A 341 -9.24 -2.50 -35.00
CA PHE A 341 -8.97 -3.69 -34.20
C PHE A 341 -8.31 -4.84 -34.99
N GLN A 342 -8.51 -4.89 -36.32
CA GLN A 342 -7.77 -5.83 -37.17
C GLN A 342 -6.26 -5.51 -37.18
N VAL A 343 -5.86 -4.23 -37.13
CA VAL A 343 -4.44 -3.83 -36.99
C VAL A 343 -3.88 -4.32 -35.66
N PHE A 344 -4.55 -4.09 -34.53
CA PHE A 344 -4.10 -4.65 -33.23
C PHE A 344 -3.94 -6.18 -33.29
N LYS A 345 -4.90 -6.87 -33.88
CA LYS A 345 -4.86 -8.33 -34.06
C LYS A 345 -3.67 -8.79 -34.90
N SER A 346 -3.35 -8.09 -36.02
CA SER A 346 -2.22 -8.46 -36.89
C SER A 346 -0.87 -8.31 -36.20
N HIS A 347 -0.75 -7.36 -35.28
CA HIS A 347 0.43 -7.19 -34.42
C HIS A 347 0.40 -8.09 -33.16
N GLY A 348 -0.61 -8.97 -33.00
CA GLY A 348 -0.73 -9.87 -31.86
C GLY A 348 -1.02 -9.17 -30.54
N MET A 349 -1.57 -7.94 -30.58
CA MET A 349 -1.88 -7.14 -29.39
C MET A 349 -3.24 -7.50 -28.80
N SER A 350 -3.28 -7.66 -27.49
CA SER A 350 -4.49 -7.80 -26.68
C SER A 350 -4.92 -6.44 -26.15
N VAL A 351 -6.15 -6.04 -26.43
CA VAL A 351 -6.76 -4.80 -25.94
C VAL A 351 -7.59 -5.09 -24.70
N ASP A 352 -7.38 -4.34 -23.61
CA ASP A 352 -8.08 -4.53 -22.33
C ASP A 352 -9.32 -3.64 -22.19
N LEU A 353 -9.12 -2.31 -22.20
CA LEU A 353 -10.18 -1.32 -22.05
C LEU A 353 -10.36 -0.57 -23.37
N VAL A 354 -11.61 -0.25 -23.66
CA VAL A 354 -11.98 0.53 -24.86
C VAL A 354 -12.97 1.63 -24.45
N SER A 355 -12.67 2.86 -24.80
CA SER A 355 -13.60 3.97 -24.72
C SER A 355 -13.77 4.59 -26.09
N THR A 356 -15.01 4.85 -26.48
CA THR A 356 -15.33 5.40 -27.79
C THR A 356 -16.20 6.65 -27.67
N SER A 357 -15.92 7.62 -28.52
CA SER A 357 -16.79 8.75 -28.82
C SER A 357 -17.07 8.81 -30.33
N GLU A 358 -17.74 9.83 -30.79
CA GLU A 358 -18.02 9.99 -32.23
C GLU A 358 -16.78 10.27 -33.07
N THR A 359 -15.68 10.72 -32.47
CA THR A 359 -14.46 11.14 -33.19
C THR A 359 -13.19 10.51 -32.62
N ASN A 360 -13.29 9.76 -31.52
CA ASN A 360 -12.12 9.19 -30.85
C ASN A 360 -12.38 7.79 -30.33
N VAL A 361 -11.39 6.91 -30.48
CA VAL A 361 -11.33 5.60 -29.84
C VAL A 361 -10.04 5.52 -29.04
N THR A 362 -10.13 5.33 -27.74
CA THR A 362 -8.96 5.11 -26.88
C THR A 362 -8.97 3.69 -26.37
N VAL A 363 -7.87 2.97 -26.58
CA VAL A 363 -7.69 1.59 -26.11
C VAL A 363 -6.52 1.52 -25.12
N SER A 364 -6.58 0.58 -24.18
CA SER A 364 -5.49 0.29 -23.27
C SER A 364 -4.77 -1.00 -23.62
N LEU A 365 -3.45 -1.00 -23.49
CA LEU A 365 -2.58 -2.14 -23.66
C LEU A 365 -1.90 -2.43 -22.30
N ASP A 366 -2.19 -3.60 -21.73
CA ASP A 366 -1.58 -4.09 -20.49
C ASP A 366 -0.25 -4.78 -20.83
N PRO A 367 0.89 -4.36 -20.24
CA PRO A 367 2.19 -5.01 -20.45
C PRO A 367 2.23 -6.46 -19.93
N ALA A 368 1.31 -6.86 -19.05
CA ALA A 368 1.20 -8.24 -18.61
C ALA A 368 0.65 -9.18 -19.70
N ALA A 369 -0.16 -8.64 -20.62
CA ALA A 369 -0.76 -9.39 -21.74
C ALA A 369 -0.01 -9.18 -23.06
N ASN A 370 0.78 -8.08 -23.17
CA ASN A 370 1.44 -7.67 -24.41
C ASN A 370 2.94 -7.55 -24.23
N THR A 371 3.72 -7.94 -25.23
CA THR A 371 5.14 -7.57 -25.32
C THR A 371 5.20 -6.20 -25.99
N LEU A 372 5.38 -5.14 -25.18
CA LEU A 372 5.43 -3.76 -25.67
C LEU A 372 6.90 -3.30 -25.75
N ASP A 373 7.59 -3.68 -26.83
CA ASP A 373 8.88 -3.06 -27.17
C ASP A 373 8.67 -1.84 -28.08
N GLU A 374 9.65 -0.94 -28.11
CA GLU A 374 9.57 0.32 -28.86
C GLU A 374 9.37 0.09 -30.37
N GLY A 375 9.99 -0.96 -30.95
CA GLY A 375 9.87 -1.29 -32.36
C GLY A 375 8.46 -1.73 -32.73
N LEU A 376 7.91 -2.68 -31.98
CA LEU A 376 6.57 -3.19 -32.22
C LEU A 376 5.48 -2.12 -32.01
N LEU A 377 5.67 -1.23 -31.04
CA LEU A 377 4.77 -0.11 -30.83
C LEU A 377 4.86 0.93 -31.96
N ALA A 378 6.07 1.19 -32.49
CA ALA A 378 6.27 2.08 -33.64
C ALA A 378 5.62 1.51 -34.91
N ASP A 379 5.73 0.21 -35.18
CA ASP A 379 5.09 -0.48 -36.31
C ASP A 379 3.56 -0.43 -36.20
N LEU A 380 3.01 -0.70 -35.00
CA LEU A 380 1.58 -0.58 -34.71
C LEU A 380 1.07 0.84 -34.98
N VAL A 381 1.78 1.88 -34.49
CA VAL A 381 1.43 3.28 -34.70
C VAL A 381 1.50 3.65 -36.18
N SER A 382 2.50 3.16 -36.92
CA SER A 382 2.64 3.38 -38.36
C SER A 382 1.45 2.84 -39.15
N ASP A 383 1.02 1.60 -38.84
CA ASP A 383 -0.10 0.98 -39.53
C ASP A 383 -1.45 1.63 -39.17
N LEU A 384 -1.68 1.95 -37.91
CA LEU A 384 -2.86 2.70 -37.47
C LEU A 384 -2.92 4.12 -38.06
N SER A 385 -1.76 4.77 -38.25
CA SER A 385 -1.69 6.11 -38.81
C SER A 385 -2.15 6.21 -40.28
N ARG A 386 -2.31 5.06 -40.96
CA ARG A 386 -2.93 5.00 -42.28
C ARG A 386 -4.44 5.14 -42.24
N LEU A 387 -5.05 4.88 -41.07
CA LEU A 387 -6.50 4.95 -40.87
C LEU A 387 -6.94 6.25 -40.19
N CYS A 388 -6.14 6.78 -39.27
CA CYS A 388 -6.52 7.90 -38.41
C CYS A 388 -5.28 8.56 -37.78
N ARG A 389 -5.50 9.66 -37.02
CA ARG A 389 -4.44 10.25 -36.21
C ARG A 389 -4.26 9.40 -34.94
N VAL A 390 -3.01 9.03 -34.64
CA VAL A 390 -2.68 8.18 -33.50
C VAL A 390 -1.86 8.96 -32.46
N GLN A 391 -2.26 8.84 -31.20
CA GLN A 391 -1.48 9.35 -30.06
C GLN A 391 -1.25 8.22 -29.06
N VAL A 392 0.01 8.01 -28.67
CA VAL A 392 0.38 7.09 -27.57
C VAL A 392 0.55 7.89 -26.30
N ILE A 393 -0.07 7.43 -25.21
CA ILE A 393 -0.05 8.08 -23.89
C ILE A 393 0.41 7.03 -22.86
N GLY A 394 1.44 7.34 -22.12
CA GLY A 394 1.95 6.44 -21.06
C GLY A 394 3.30 6.90 -20.51
N PRO A 395 3.73 6.29 -19.40
CA PRO A 395 3.07 5.21 -18.67
C PRO A 395 1.84 5.69 -17.87
N CYS A 396 0.79 4.88 -17.88
CA CYS A 396 -0.45 5.12 -17.14
C CYS A 396 -0.70 4.02 -16.10
N ALA A 397 -1.60 4.30 -15.15
CA ALA A 397 -2.17 3.33 -14.25
C ALA A 397 -3.69 3.26 -14.42
N SER A 398 -4.24 2.04 -14.45
CA SER A 398 -5.67 1.84 -14.27
C SER A 398 -5.98 1.65 -12.79
N VAL A 399 -6.99 2.35 -12.28
CA VAL A 399 -7.52 2.22 -10.91
C VAL A 399 -8.97 1.77 -11.02
N SER A 400 -9.26 0.60 -10.47
CA SER A 400 -10.56 -0.07 -10.59
C SER A 400 -11.22 -0.21 -9.22
N LEU A 401 -12.45 0.27 -9.10
CA LEU A 401 -13.36 -0.03 -8.00
C LEU A 401 -14.08 -1.34 -8.34
N VAL A 402 -13.95 -2.34 -7.49
CA VAL A 402 -14.57 -3.65 -7.70
C VAL A 402 -15.51 -3.98 -6.56
N GLY A 403 -16.69 -4.47 -6.91
CA GLY A 403 -17.73 -4.84 -5.95
C GLY A 403 -19.01 -5.27 -6.64
N ARG A 404 -20.15 -5.06 -6.02
CA ARG A 404 -21.46 -5.39 -6.56
C ARG A 404 -22.38 -4.18 -6.54
N ASN A 405 -23.19 -4.03 -7.60
CA ASN A 405 -24.10 -2.90 -7.78
C ASN A 405 -23.39 -1.55 -7.67
N ILE A 406 -22.23 -1.42 -8.32
CA ILE A 406 -21.35 -0.23 -8.25
C ILE A 406 -22.10 1.04 -8.67
N ARG A 407 -23.03 0.95 -9.65
CA ARG A 407 -23.84 2.10 -10.08
C ARG A 407 -24.68 2.69 -8.97
N ALA A 408 -25.18 1.85 -8.07
CA ALA A 408 -26.03 2.32 -6.95
C ALA A 408 -25.25 3.20 -5.95
N ILE A 409 -23.91 3.10 -5.92
CA ILE A 409 -23.05 3.85 -4.99
C ILE A 409 -22.22 4.94 -5.67
N LEU A 410 -22.41 5.17 -7.00
CA LEU A 410 -21.68 6.23 -7.71
C LEU A 410 -21.91 7.63 -7.11
N HIS A 411 -23.06 7.87 -6.45
CA HIS A 411 -23.31 9.11 -5.72
C HIS A 411 -22.35 9.35 -4.57
N GLN A 412 -21.78 8.30 -3.97
CA GLN A 412 -20.76 8.39 -2.92
C GLN A 412 -19.39 8.83 -3.48
N LEU A 413 -19.20 8.69 -4.80
CA LEU A 413 -18.00 9.17 -5.47
C LEU A 413 -17.98 10.70 -5.62
N GLY A 414 -19.05 11.43 -5.23
CA GLY A 414 -19.03 12.90 -5.22
C GLY A 414 -17.80 13.47 -4.51
N GLY A 415 -17.49 12.95 -3.32
CA GLY A 415 -16.24 13.29 -2.61
C GLY A 415 -14.95 12.76 -3.28
N ALA A 416 -15.03 11.72 -4.12
CA ALA A 416 -13.89 11.22 -4.87
C ALA A 416 -13.57 12.08 -6.10
N PHE A 417 -14.57 12.72 -6.70
CA PHE A 417 -14.36 13.63 -7.83
C PHE A 417 -13.56 14.88 -7.43
N GLU A 418 -13.58 15.30 -6.17
CA GLU A 418 -12.71 16.35 -5.65
C GLU A 418 -11.21 15.95 -5.72
N PHE A 419 -10.90 14.66 -5.62
CA PHE A 419 -9.54 14.16 -5.79
C PHE A 419 -9.06 14.24 -7.24
N PHE A 420 -9.96 14.34 -8.20
CA PHE A 420 -9.65 14.42 -9.63
C PHE A 420 -9.50 15.86 -10.15
N GLU A 421 -9.77 16.91 -9.36
CA GLU A 421 -9.59 18.32 -9.80
C GLU A 421 -8.16 18.63 -10.26
N GLU A 422 -7.17 17.95 -9.70
CA GLU A 422 -5.75 18.07 -10.05
C GLU A 422 -5.23 16.95 -10.96
N GLN A 423 -6.11 16.02 -11.39
CA GLN A 423 -5.67 14.79 -12.07
C GLN A 423 -6.31 14.68 -13.44
N LYS A 424 -5.48 14.37 -14.44
CA LYS A 424 -5.97 14.07 -15.77
C LYS A 424 -6.46 12.64 -15.85
N ILE A 425 -7.78 12.47 -16.03
CA ILE A 425 -8.38 11.19 -16.34
C ILE A 425 -8.34 11.02 -17.85
N TYR A 426 -7.65 9.98 -18.33
CA TYR A 426 -7.54 9.69 -19.76
C TYR A 426 -8.67 8.83 -20.29
N LEU A 427 -9.18 7.90 -19.45
CA LEU A 427 -10.23 6.97 -19.82
C LEU A 427 -11.05 6.59 -18.59
N VAL A 428 -12.37 6.46 -18.77
CA VAL A 428 -13.27 5.88 -17.78
C VAL A 428 -14.00 4.71 -18.44
N SER A 429 -14.09 3.60 -17.75
CA SER A 429 -14.78 2.39 -18.21
C SER A 429 -15.68 1.81 -17.14
N GLN A 430 -16.88 1.42 -17.52
CA GLN A 430 -17.84 0.70 -16.69
C GLN A 430 -18.43 -0.46 -17.48
N ALA A 431 -18.36 -1.67 -16.97
CA ALA A 431 -18.96 -2.82 -17.58
C ALA A 431 -20.47 -2.95 -17.24
N ALA A 432 -21.25 -3.52 -18.16
CA ALA A 432 -22.69 -3.72 -17.97
C ALA A 432 -23.04 -4.70 -16.84
N ASN A 433 -22.10 -5.54 -16.41
CA ASN A 433 -22.26 -6.48 -15.29
C ASN A 433 -22.30 -5.79 -13.91
N ASP A 434 -22.03 -4.48 -13.84
CA ASP A 434 -22.09 -3.66 -12.66
C ASP A 434 -21.16 -4.09 -11.51
N LEU A 435 -20.04 -4.72 -11.87
CA LEU A 435 -19.04 -5.25 -10.93
C LEU A 435 -17.80 -4.37 -10.81
N ASN A 436 -17.53 -3.51 -11.78
CA ASN A 436 -16.37 -2.64 -11.77
C ASN A 436 -16.67 -1.22 -12.30
N PHE A 437 -15.81 -0.29 -11.87
CA PHE A 437 -15.70 1.05 -12.42
C PHE A 437 -14.23 1.44 -12.44
N THR A 438 -13.68 1.71 -13.62
CA THR A 438 -12.24 1.87 -13.83
C THR A 438 -11.91 3.25 -14.38
N PHE A 439 -10.89 3.88 -13.77
CA PHE A 439 -10.24 5.11 -14.25
C PHE A 439 -8.85 4.79 -14.76
N VAL A 440 -8.40 5.49 -15.81
CA VAL A 440 -7.00 5.47 -16.23
C VAL A 440 -6.42 6.87 -16.04
N VAL A 441 -5.34 6.95 -15.27
CA VAL A 441 -4.64 8.16 -14.85
C VAL A 441 -3.14 8.04 -15.11
N ASP A 442 -2.36 9.11 -14.89
CA ASP A 442 -0.90 9.01 -14.90
C ASP A 442 -0.42 7.96 -13.88
N GLU A 443 0.59 7.18 -14.22
CA GLU A 443 1.10 6.10 -13.34
C GLU A 443 1.55 6.60 -11.97
N SER A 444 2.16 7.79 -11.92
CA SER A 444 2.63 8.41 -10.68
C SER A 444 1.51 8.71 -9.68
N GLN A 445 0.28 8.75 -10.13
CA GLN A 445 -0.89 9.09 -9.33
C GLN A 445 -1.70 7.87 -8.88
N GLY A 446 -1.46 6.71 -9.50
CA GLY A 446 -2.24 5.49 -9.27
C GLY A 446 -2.31 5.06 -7.81
N ASP A 447 -1.16 4.95 -7.12
CA ASP A 447 -1.12 4.51 -5.71
C ASP A 447 -1.86 5.48 -4.77
N ARG A 448 -1.66 6.79 -4.98
CA ARG A 448 -2.33 7.82 -4.18
C ARG A 448 -3.84 7.75 -4.33
N LEU A 449 -4.31 7.57 -5.56
CA LEU A 449 -5.74 7.46 -5.84
C LEU A 449 -6.34 6.21 -5.20
N VAL A 450 -5.60 5.09 -5.21
CA VAL A 450 -6.01 3.86 -4.50
C VAL A 450 -6.19 4.12 -3.01
N ASP A 451 -5.21 4.75 -2.34
CA ASP A 451 -5.29 5.01 -0.90
C ASP A 451 -6.48 5.91 -0.55
N GLN A 452 -6.71 6.98 -1.32
CA GLN A 452 -7.81 7.92 -1.12
C GLN A 452 -9.18 7.26 -1.33
N LEU A 453 -9.34 6.50 -2.43
CA LEU A 453 -10.59 5.79 -2.73
C LEU A 453 -10.84 4.66 -1.73
N HIS A 454 -9.78 3.96 -1.29
CA HIS A 454 -9.89 2.92 -0.29
C HIS A 454 -10.36 3.49 1.06
N GLU A 455 -9.80 4.59 1.51
CA GLU A 455 -10.20 5.25 2.76
C GLU A 455 -11.65 5.78 2.70
N LEU A 456 -12.06 6.29 1.53
CA LEU A 456 -13.40 6.81 1.32
C LEU A 456 -14.46 5.70 1.26
N LEU A 457 -14.18 4.59 0.56
CA LEU A 457 -15.19 3.61 0.14
C LEU A 457 -15.16 2.30 0.91
N ILE A 458 -14.02 1.89 1.48
CA ILE A 458 -13.88 0.64 2.22
C ILE A 458 -14.10 0.90 3.72
N ARG A 459 -15.35 0.91 4.13
CA ARG A 459 -15.75 1.19 5.51
C ARG A 459 -16.34 -0.07 6.15
N PRO A 460 -15.75 -0.59 7.26
CA PRO A 460 -16.34 -1.71 7.96
C PRO A 460 -17.62 -1.28 8.69
N VAL A 461 -18.65 -2.08 8.56
CA VAL A 461 -19.86 -1.97 9.39
C VAL A 461 -19.81 -3.02 10.51
N PRO A 462 -20.40 -2.76 11.70
CA PRO A 462 -20.47 -3.76 12.75
C PRO A 462 -21.13 -5.05 12.23
N GLY A 463 -20.45 -6.19 12.43
CA GLY A 463 -20.95 -7.48 11.94
C GLY A 463 -20.71 -7.74 10.46
N ASP A 464 -19.86 -6.98 9.79
CA ASP A 464 -19.49 -7.20 8.41
C ASP A 464 -18.93 -8.62 8.21
N ARG A 465 -19.58 -9.39 7.35
CA ARG A 465 -19.19 -10.76 7.01
C ARG A 465 -18.19 -10.85 5.87
N VAL A 466 -18.00 -9.76 5.15
CA VAL A 466 -17.13 -9.66 3.97
C VAL A 466 -15.79 -9.06 4.32
N LEU A 467 -15.80 -7.89 4.97
CA LEU A 467 -14.57 -7.18 5.34
C LEU A 467 -14.02 -7.72 6.68
N GLY A 468 -12.91 -8.42 6.59
CA GLY A 468 -12.17 -8.99 7.72
C GLY A 468 -11.21 -7.99 8.38
N PRO A 469 -10.23 -8.50 9.15
CA PRO A 469 -9.18 -7.70 9.78
C PRO A 469 -8.32 -7.00 8.72
N THR A 470 -7.63 -5.94 9.13
CA THR A 470 -6.64 -5.30 8.26
C THR A 470 -5.38 -6.18 8.13
N TRP A 471 -4.56 -5.89 7.12
CA TRP A 471 -3.25 -6.54 7.00
C TRP A 471 -2.40 -6.37 8.27
N GLN A 472 -2.43 -5.19 8.87
CA GLN A 472 -1.72 -4.91 10.11
C GLN A 472 -2.22 -5.77 11.28
N ASP A 473 -3.53 -5.94 11.42
CA ASP A 473 -4.12 -6.77 12.48
C ASP A 473 -3.71 -8.24 12.35
N LEU A 474 -3.67 -8.77 11.12
CA LEU A 474 -3.35 -10.19 10.85
C LEU A 474 -1.89 -10.53 11.19
N PHE A 475 -0.96 -9.60 10.93
CA PHE A 475 0.47 -9.82 11.12
C PHE A 475 1.05 -9.02 12.28
N ALA A 476 0.22 -8.30 13.04
CA ALA A 476 0.63 -7.78 14.34
C ALA A 476 1.10 -8.95 15.18
N LYS A 477 2.42 -9.08 15.38
CA LYS A 477 2.93 -10.04 16.37
C LYS A 477 2.19 -9.79 17.66
N PRO A 478 1.69 -10.82 18.38
CA PRO A 478 1.31 -10.64 19.76
C PRO A 478 2.54 -10.00 20.43
N ARG A 479 2.44 -8.71 20.76
CA ARG A 479 3.51 -8.06 21.51
C ARG A 479 3.54 -8.78 22.86
N ASP A 480 4.66 -9.47 23.12
CA ASP A 480 4.92 -10.04 24.43
C ASP A 480 4.55 -9.01 25.49
N GLY A 481 3.48 -9.27 26.23
CA GLY A 481 3.15 -8.83 27.56
C GLY A 481 3.15 -7.35 27.95
N ALA A 482 3.51 -6.42 27.09
CA ALA A 482 3.32 -4.99 27.36
C ALA A 482 1.95 -4.57 26.78
N ALA A 483 0.90 -4.70 27.57
CA ALA A 483 -0.36 -4.02 27.31
C ALA A 483 -0.01 -2.55 27.05
N ARG A 484 -0.29 -2.06 25.82
CA ARG A 484 -0.07 -0.64 25.47
C ARG A 484 -0.78 0.18 26.52
N ALA A 485 -0.03 1.05 27.22
CA ALA A 485 -0.61 1.86 28.27
C ALA A 485 -1.81 2.60 27.68
N LEU A 486 -2.97 2.46 28.32
CA LEU A 486 -4.19 3.18 27.92
C LEU A 486 -3.87 4.66 27.76
N PRO A 487 -4.43 5.36 26.77
CA PRO A 487 -4.26 6.81 26.66
C PRO A 487 -4.55 7.51 28.00
N TRP A 488 -3.80 8.55 28.32
CA TRP A 488 -3.91 9.27 29.59
C TRP A 488 -5.36 9.69 29.92
N TRP A 489 -6.13 10.09 28.93
CA TRP A 489 -7.52 10.51 29.11
C TRP A 489 -8.47 9.35 29.49
N ARG A 490 -8.14 8.08 29.11
CA ARG A 490 -8.85 6.89 29.59
C ARG A 490 -8.50 6.59 31.04
N GLN A 491 -7.20 6.69 31.38
CA GLN A 491 -6.72 6.45 32.74
C GLN A 491 -7.24 7.53 33.72
N LYS A 492 -7.31 8.78 33.27
CA LYS A 492 -7.72 9.93 34.09
C LYS A 492 -9.17 10.38 33.81
N ARG A 493 -10.02 9.49 33.30
CA ARG A 493 -11.41 9.80 32.90
C ARG A 493 -12.15 10.70 33.90
N THR A 494 -12.12 10.34 35.18
CA THR A 494 -12.83 11.10 36.23
C THR A 494 -12.29 12.54 36.35
N GLN A 495 -10.98 12.72 36.28
CA GLN A 495 -10.33 14.06 36.32
C GLN A 495 -10.68 14.87 35.08
N VAL A 496 -10.71 14.22 33.90
CA VAL A 496 -11.08 14.86 32.62
C VAL A 496 -12.52 15.37 32.67
N LEU A 497 -13.47 14.55 33.13
CA LEU A 497 -14.87 14.96 33.29
C LEU A 497 -15.01 16.09 34.33
N ALA A 498 -14.29 16.01 35.45
CA ALA A 498 -14.30 17.06 36.48
C ALA A 498 -13.70 18.38 35.99
N ALA A 499 -12.66 18.33 35.15
CA ALA A 499 -12.05 19.52 34.56
C ALA A 499 -13.00 20.26 33.62
N LEU A 500 -13.82 19.56 32.85
CA LEU A 500 -14.86 20.18 32.02
C LEU A 500 -15.90 20.92 32.90
N GLY A 501 -16.29 20.32 34.04
CA GLY A 501 -17.27 20.90 34.95
C GLY A 501 -18.61 21.14 34.25
N GLU A 502 -19.15 22.35 34.40
CA GLU A 502 -20.41 22.78 33.76
C GLU A 502 -20.21 23.38 32.35
N ARG A 503 -18.98 23.45 31.86
CA ARG A 503 -18.69 24.01 30.53
C ARG A 503 -19.29 23.18 29.42
N ASP A 504 -19.68 23.84 28.34
CA ASP A 504 -20.21 23.19 27.16
C ASP A 504 -19.12 22.53 26.32
N ALA A 505 -17.93 23.16 26.21
CA ALA A 505 -16.76 22.62 25.52
C ALA A 505 -15.46 23.19 26.11
N ALA A 506 -14.39 22.40 26.08
CA ALA A 506 -13.04 22.85 26.42
C ALA A 506 -11.96 21.98 25.77
N TYR A 507 -10.82 22.57 25.44
CA TYR A 507 -9.57 21.85 25.28
C TYR A 507 -8.99 21.52 26.64
N LEU A 508 -8.40 20.32 26.77
CA LEU A 508 -7.71 19.93 27.99
C LEU A 508 -6.33 19.37 27.64
N TYR A 509 -5.27 19.95 28.22
CA TYR A 509 -3.89 19.57 27.97
C TYR A 509 -3.27 18.86 29.16
N HIS A 510 -2.70 17.67 28.90
CA HIS A 510 -1.98 16.88 29.90
C HIS A 510 -0.46 17.07 29.75
N LEU A 511 0.13 17.87 30.64
CA LEU A 511 1.53 18.30 30.51
C LEU A 511 2.53 17.16 30.67
N ASP A 512 2.21 16.11 31.44
CA ASP A 512 3.11 14.97 31.59
C ASP A 512 3.29 14.19 30.29
N THR A 513 2.26 14.14 29.42
CA THR A 513 2.40 13.57 28.08
C THR A 513 3.38 14.37 27.21
N VAL A 514 3.33 15.70 27.31
CA VAL A 514 4.30 16.59 26.63
C VAL A 514 5.73 16.33 27.13
N ARG A 515 5.91 16.27 28.45
CA ARG A 515 7.23 16.02 29.09
C ARG A 515 7.78 14.65 28.69
N ALA A 516 6.93 13.61 28.69
CA ALA A 516 7.35 12.26 28.27
C ALA A 516 7.82 12.22 26.81
N ALA A 517 7.08 12.85 25.89
CA ALA A 517 7.47 12.95 24.49
C ALA A 517 8.78 13.78 24.32
N ALA A 518 8.93 14.86 25.06
CA ALA A 518 10.13 15.67 25.06
C ALA A 518 11.37 14.89 25.50
N ARG A 519 11.27 14.14 26.60
CA ARG A 519 12.36 13.26 27.07
C ARG A 519 12.73 12.19 26.07
N ALA A 520 11.74 11.58 25.40
CA ALA A 520 11.99 10.58 24.38
C ALA A 520 12.83 11.13 23.22
N LEU A 521 12.53 12.36 22.75
CA LEU A 521 13.31 13.03 21.72
C LEU A 521 14.71 13.43 22.20
N ARG A 522 14.82 13.92 23.42
CA ARG A 522 16.11 14.31 24.03
C ARG A 522 17.03 13.11 24.29
N ALA A 523 16.47 11.91 24.42
CA ALA A 523 17.22 10.67 24.58
C ALA A 523 17.88 10.18 23.28
N MET A 524 17.55 10.73 22.12
CA MET A 524 18.18 10.40 20.84
C MET A 524 19.63 10.93 20.82
N GLY A 525 20.60 10.03 20.76
CA GLY A 525 22.03 10.38 20.79
C GLY A 525 22.54 11.00 19.49
N SER A 526 21.86 10.78 18.37
CA SER A 526 22.22 11.34 17.07
C SER A 526 21.76 12.79 16.88
N VAL A 527 20.78 13.26 17.66
CA VAL A 527 20.19 14.60 17.57
C VAL A 527 20.82 15.54 18.60
N SER A 528 21.40 16.64 18.12
CA SER A 528 22.10 17.62 18.96
C SER A 528 21.14 18.65 19.57
N ARG A 529 20.12 19.08 18.81
CA ARG A 529 19.12 20.05 19.27
C ARG A 529 17.72 19.67 18.80
N VAL A 530 16.74 19.99 19.61
CA VAL A 530 15.31 19.86 19.29
C VAL A 530 14.65 21.20 19.51
N HIS A 531 13.97 21.71 18.46
CA HIS A 531 13.23 22.97 18.51
C HIS A 531 11.73 22.65 18.43
N TYR A 532 10.97 23.07 19.42
CA TYR A 532 9.51 22.91 19.38
C TYR A 532 8.89 23.89 18.39
N SER A 533 8.18 23.38 17.37
CA SER A 533 7.44 24.21 16.42
C SER A 533 6.20 24.84 17.08
N MET A 534 6.30 26.11 17.48
CA MET A 534 5.27 26.82 18.27
C MET A 534 3.91 26.92 17.56
N LYS A 535 3.92 26.92 16.23
CA LYS A 535 2.69 26.89 15.40
C LYS A 535 1.76 25.70 15.71
N ALA A 536 2.27 24.62 16.30
CA ALA A 536 1.46 23.47 16.68
C ALA A 536 0.55 23.78 17.88
N ASN A 537 1.09 24.45 18.91
CA ASN A 537 0.34 24.94 20.07
C ASN A 537 1.21 25.92 20.85
N SER A 538 0.76 27.14 21.03
CA SER A 538 1.51 28.21 21.72
C SER A 538 0.99 28.51 23.15
N HIS A 539 0.25 27.56 23.77
CA HIS A 539 -0.25 27.73 25.14
C HIS A 539 0.88 27.86 26.14
N PRO A 540 0.88 28.86 27.04
CA PRO A 540 2.02 29.16 27.94
C PRO A 540 2.48 27.98 28.81
N ALA A 541 1.55 27.20 29.38
CA ALA A 541 1.89 26.05 30.21
C ALA A 541 2.58 24.93 29.41
N LEU A 542 2.17 24.73 28.14
CA LEU A 542 2.80 23.76 27.27
C LEU A 542 4.21 24.19 26.89
N LEU A 543 4.41 25.47 26.55
CA LEU A 543 5.73 26.04 26.28
C LEU A 543 6.67 25.92 27.50
N ALA A 544 6.16 26.18 28.70
CA ALA A 544 6.92 26.00 29.93
C ALA A 544 7.31 24.52 30.16
N ALA A 545 6.39 23.58 29.90
CA ALA A 545 6.67 22.16 30.02
C ALA A 545 7.73 21.68 29.03
N VAL A 546 7.67 22.13 27.79
CA VAL A 546 8.64 21.82 26.74
C VAL A 546 10.02 22.35 27.09
N ARG A 547 10.10 23.63 27.52
CA ARG A 547 11.36 24.28 27.91
C ARG A 547 12.00 23.60 29.11
N ALA A 548 11.20 23.22 30.12
CA ALA A 548 11.70 22.53 31.30
C ALA A 548 12.44 21.23 31.01
N GLU A 549 12.13 20.59 29.88
CA GLU A 549 12.81 19.37 29.39
C GLU A 549 14.01 19.72 28.46
N GLY A 550 14.38 21.00 28.34
CA GLY A 550 15.56 21.43 27.57
C GLY A 550 15.35 21.48 26.05
N ILE A 551 14.13 21.59 25.59
CA ILE A 551 13.80 21.81 24.18
C ILE A 551 13.71 23.32 23.90
N GLU A 552 14.25 23.74 22.78
CA GLU A 552 14.28 25.11 22.28
C GLU A 552 13.01 25.41 21.45
N PHE A 553 12.91 26.61 20.85
CA PHE A 553 11.72 27.00 20.08
C PHE A 553 12.03 27.28 18.61
N GLU A 554 11.19 26.77 17.71
CA GLU A 554 11.07 27.21 16.31
C GLU A 554 9.82 28.05 16.18
N CYS A 555 9.99 29.25 15.59
CA CYS A 555 8.95 30.27 15.41
C CYS A 555 8.87 30.67 13.93
N VAL A 556 7.67 30.69 13.36
CA VAL A 556 7.45 31.04 11.94
C VAL A 556 7.00 32.50 11.77
N ALA A 557 6.67 33.18 12.87
CA ALA A 557 6.16 34.55 12.85
C ALA A 557 6.69 35.34 14.05
N ARG A 558 6.82 36.65 13.89
CA ARG A 558 7.26 37.57 14.95
C ARG A 558 6.46 37.44 16.25
N PRO A 559 5.09 37.37 16.24
CA PRO A 559 4.31 37.20 17.47
C PRO A 559 4.62 35.90 18.25
N GLU A 560 5.00 34.82 17.57
CA GLU A 560 5.43 33.58 18.24
C GLU A 560 6.75 33.78 18.98
N ALA A 561 7.73 34.38 18.32
CA ALA A 561 9.03 34.67 18.92
C ALA A 561 8.90 35.68 20.09
N GLU A 562 8.08 36.76 19.95
CA GLU A 562 7.78 37.69 21.02
C GLU A 562 7.11 37.01 22.23
N ARG A 563 6.20 36.06 21.98
CA ARG A 563 5.59 35.24 23.05
C ARG A 563 6.64 34.40 23.79
N ALA A 564 7.51 33.71 23.07
CA ALA A 564 8.57 32.91 23.70
C ALA A 564 9.51 33.77 24.57
N LEU A 565 10.01 34.87 24.01
CA LEU A 565 10.91 35.78 24.71
C LEU A 565 10.23 36.51 25.90
N GLY A 566 8.93 36.84 25.78
CA GLY A 566 8.14 37.47 26.84
C GLY A 566 7.83 36.52 27.99
N LEU A 567 7.52 35.26 27.70
CA LEU A 567 7.28 34.23 28.73
C LEU A 567 8.57 33.82 29.46
N PHE A 568 9.70 33.90 28.75
CA PHE A 568 10.99 33.43 29.25
C PHE A 568 12.07 34.49 29.08
N PRO A 569 12.14 35.50 29.97
CA PRO A 569 13.09 36.60 29.86
C PRO A 569 14.58 36.18 29.93
N ASP A 570 14.84 34.98 30.45
CA ASP A 570 16.16 34.36 30.51
C ASP A 570 16.51 33.49 29.29
N LEU A 571 15.62 33.42 28.29
CA LEU A 571 15.85 32.69 27.06
C LEU A 571 16.85 33.46 26.18
N ASP A 572 17.98 32.83 25.86
CA ASP A 572 18.94 33.41 24.91
C ASP A 572 18.29 33.48 23.52
N PRO A 573 18.12 34.65 22.90
CA PRO A 573 17.52 34.77 21.56
C PRO A 573 18.22 33.91 20.51
N ARG A 574 19.52 33.64 20.65
CA ARG A 574 20.27 32.75 19.72
C ARG A 574 19.85 31.30 19.79
N ARG A 575 18.99 30.93 20.73
CA ARG A 575 18.38 29.58 20.87
C ARG A 575 16.95 29.52 20.31
N VAL A 576 16.48 30.60 19.69
CA VAL A 576 15.21 30.68 18.99
C VAL A 576 15.52 30.62 17.48
N LEU A 577 15.04 29.57 16.84
CA LEU A 577 15.11 29.39 15.38
C LEU A 577 13.90 30.09 14.74
N TYR A 578 14.16 31.13 13.93
CA TYR A 578 13.14 31.87 13.22
C TYR A 578 13.10 31.45 11.75
N THR A 579 12.01 30.80 11.35
CA THR A 579 11.83 30.19 10.02
C THR A 579 10.65 30.82 9.26
N PRO A 580 10.73 32.12 8.93
CA PRO A 580 9.63 32.82 8.28
C PRO A 580 9.45 32.37 6.83
N ASN A 581 8.20 32.44 6.34
CA ASN A 581 7.89 32.22 4.94
C ASN A 581 7.06 33.40 4.40
N PHE A 582 7.54 34.06 3.36
CA PHE A 582 6.95 35.28 2.82
C PHE A 582 6.67 36.37 3.87
N ALA A 583 7.45 36.42 4.94
CA ALA A 583 7.34 37.46 5.95
C ALA A 583 7.85 38.81 5.40
N PRO A 584 7.33 39.95 5.92
CA PRO A 584 7.77 41.27 5.51
C PRO A 584 9.21 41.54 5.98
N ARG A 585 9.88 42.51 5.31
CA ARG A 585 11.29 42.88 5.57
C ARG A 585 11.52 43.27 7.02
N GLU A 586 10.57 43.96 7.63
CA GLU A 586 10.61 44.47 8.99
C GLU A 586 10.69 43.34 10.02
N GLU A 587 10.11 42.18 9.76
CA GLU A 587 10.20 41.03 10.65
C GLU A 587 11.60 40.39 10.61
N TYR A 588 12.21 40.31 9.41
CA TYR A 588 13.63 39.88 9.30
C TYR A 588 14.59 40.86 10.04
N ALA A 589 14.39 42.17 9.83
CA ALA A 589 15.19 43.18 10.53
C ALA A 589 15.04 43.03 12.05
N TRP A 590 13.82 42.92 12.53
CA TRP A 590 13.50 42.73 13.94
C TRP A 590 14.16 41.46 14.53
N ALA A 591 14.11 40.35 13.82
CA ALA A 591 14.68 39.08 14.27
C ALA A 591 16.22 39.15 14.35
N LEU A 592 16.87 39.71 13.32
CA LEU A 592 18.32 39.88 13.24
C LEU A 592 18.86 40.86 14.28
N GLU A 593 18.14 41.96 14.58
CA GLU A 593 18.50 42.93 15.62
C GLU A 593 18.45 42.29 17.02
N ARG A 594 17.53 41.37 17.27
CA ARG A 594 17.42 40.63 18.53
C ARG A 594 18.35 39.44 18.65
N GLY A 595 19.08 39.12 17.57
CA GLY A 595 20.03 38.01 17.57
C GLY A 595 19.39 36.63 17.47
N LEU A 596 18.17 36.48 16.90
CA LEU A 596 17.58 35.19 16.63
C LEU A 596 18.36 34.47 15.53
N GLN A 597 18.31 33.15 15.50
CA GLN A 597 18.80 32.35 14.37
C GLN A 597 17.79 32.44 13.21
N VAL A 598 18.15 33.13 12.13
CA VAL A 598 17.24 33.43 11.03
C VAL A 598 17.44 32.45 9.86
N THR A 599 16.38 31.83 9.40
CA THR A 599 16.36 30.99 8.21
C THR A 599 15.88 31.78 6.99
N VAL A 600 16.66 31.75 5.92
CA VAL A 600 16.32 32.33 4.61
C VAL A 600 15.57 31.29 3.79
N ASP A 601 14.37 31.62 3.37
CA ASP A 601 13.45 30.70 2.67
C ASP A 601 13.49 30.86 1.15
N ASN A 602 14.02 31.99 0.62
CA ASN A 602 14.18 32.20 -0.81
C ASN A 602 15.34 33.17 -1.13
N LEU A 603 15.81 33.13 -2.38
CA LEU A 603 16.94 33.95 -2.83
C LEU A 603 16.62 35.44 -2.84
N TYR A 604 15.37 35.85 -3.09
CA TYR A 604 14.92 37.24 -3.13
C TYR A 604 15.36 38.02 -1.89
N VAL A 605 15.26 37.39 -0.73
CA VAL A 605 15.60 38.02 0.57
C VAL A 605 17.05 38.49 0.62
N LEU A 606 17.98 37.72 0.05
CA LEU A 606 19.40 38.10 0.00
C LEU A 606 19.71 39.11 -1.13
N THR A 607 19.02 39.02 -2.27
CA THR A 607 19.25 39.93 -3.40
C THR A 607 18.69 41.32 -3.14
N GLU A 608 17.46 41.45 -2.62
CA GLU A 608 16.76 42.72 -2.45
C GLU A 608 16.96 43.35 -1.07
N TRP A 609 17.14 42.52 -0.02
CA TRP A 609 17.32 42.98 1.35
C TRP A 609 18.69 42.67 1.93
N GLY A 610 19.69 42.45 1.05
CA GLY A 610 21.01 41.94 1.42
C GLY A 610 21.71 42.77 2.52
N SER A 611 21.43 44.08 2.62
CA SER A 611 22.01 44.92 3.68
C SER A 611 21.66 44.46 5.11
N LEU A 612 20.54 43.76 5.28
CA LEU A 612 20.12 43.20 6.59
C LEU A 612 21.02 42.03 7.02
N PHE A 613 21.56 41.30 6.07
CA PHE A 613 22.30 40.06 6.29
C PHE A 613 23.83 40.26 6.26
N ARG A 614 24.31 41.50 6.13
CA ARG A 614 25.75 41.76 6.07
C ARG A 614 26.45 41.26 7.33
N ASP A 615 27.48 40.45 7.13
CA ASP A 615 28.30 39.82 8.18
C ASP A 615 27.50 39.05 9.24
N ARG A 616 26.33 38.46 8.84
CA ARG A 616 25.44 37.68 9.72
C ARG A 616 25.54 36.18 9.43
N ASP A 617 25.27 35.41 10.49
CA ASP A 617 25.05 33.98 10.39
C ASP A 617 23.59 33.71 10.02
N ILE A 618 23.38 32.85 9.02
CA ILE A 618 22.05 32.51 8.53
C ILE A 618 21.89 31.00 8.33
N PHE A 619 20.67 30.54 8.48
CA PHE A 619 20.23 29.23 7.97
C PHE A 619 19.62 29.42 6.59
N VAL A 620 19.60 28.34 5.81
CA VAL A 620 18.94 28.30 4.49
C VAL A 620 17.98 27.13 4.45
N ARG A 621 16.71 27.42 4.18
CA ARG A 621 15.73 26.38 3.92
C ARG A 621 15.86 25.89 2.50
N VAL A 622 16.08 24.58 2.36
CA VAL A 622 16.26 23.90 1.06
C VAL A 622 14.98 23.19 0.66
N ASP A 623 14.49 23.44 -0.56
CA ASP A 623 13.50 22.58 -1.18
C ASP A 623 14.20 21.33 -1.73
N THR A 624 13.96 20.18 -1.11
CA THR A 624 14.55 18.89 -1.48
C THR A 624 13.95 18.27 -2.74
N GLY A 625 12.92 18.89 -3.33
CA GLY A 625 12.23 18.43 -4.53
C GLY A 625 11.23 17.28 -4.29
N VAL A 626 11.24 16.67 -3.09
CA VAL A 626 10.36 15.56 -2.72
C VAL A 626 9.63 15.89 -1.42
N GLY A 627 8.31 16.08 -1.50
CA GLY A 627 7.43 16.25 -0.34
C GLY A 627 6.68 14.97 0.00
N VAL A 628 6.61 14.64 1.29
CA VAL A 628 5.89 13.48 1.85
C VAL A 628 4.83 13.98 2.84
N GLY A 629 3.63 13.39 2.87
CA GLY A 629 2.57 13.76 3.83
C GLY A 629 1.24 13.12 3.49
N HIS A 630 0.37 12.98 4.50
CA HIS A 630 -0.94 12.33 4.38
C HIS A 630 -1.99 13.17 3.61
N HIS A 631 -1.73 14.45 3.37
CA HIS A 631 -2.60 15.35 2.59
C HIS A 631 -1.74 16.29 1.74
N HIS A 632 -2.24 16.71 0.55
CA HIS A 632 -1.46 17.58 -0.35
C HIS A 632 -1.14 18.95 0.27
N HIS A 633 -2.05 19.54 1.06
CA HIS A 633 -1.82 20.79 1.77
C HIS A 633 -0.77 20.71 2.89
N VAL A 634 -0.34 19.53 3.30
CA VAL A 634 0.73 19.35 4.31
C VAL A 634 2.06 18.90 3.70
N ARG A 635 2.19 18.88 2.37
CA ARG A 635 3.45 18.70 1.66
C ARG A 635 4.20 20.02 1.61
N THR A 636 5.43 20.05 2.07
CA THR A 636 6.22 21.27 2.24
C THR A 636 7.48 21.32 1.37
N ALA A 637 7.58 20.43 0.37
CA ALA A 637 8.64 20.39 -0.63
C ALA A 637 8.10 19.93 -2.00
N GLY A 638 8.78 20.32 -3.09
CA GLY A 638 8.43 19.96 -4.47
C GLY A 638 7.86 21.11 -5.29
N ALA A 639 7.67 20.92 -6.60
CA ALA A 639 7.39 21.96 -7.60
C ALA A 639 6.17 22.88 -7.30
N HIS A 640 5.23 22.40 -6.50
CA HIS A 640 4.03 23.16 -6.10
C HIS A 640 4.07 23.63 -4.64
N ALA A 641 5.16 23.39 -3.90
CA ALA A 641 5.33 23.89 -2.56
C ALA A 641 5.89 25.33 -2.59
N LYS A 642 5.34 26.22 -1.76
CA LYS A 642 5.80 27.60 -1.69
C LYS A 642 7.08 27.80 -0.85
N PHE A 643 7.69 26.72 -0.35
CA PHE A 643 8.73 26.76 0.66
C PHE A 643 10.09 26.37 0.11
N GLY A 644 11.12 27.08 0.57
CA GLY A 644 12.52 26.72 0.42
C GLY A 644 13.15 27.14 -0.90
N VAL A 645 14.48 27.21 -0.90
CA VAL A 645 15.31 27.50 -2.05
C VAL A 645 15.53 26.21 -2.86
N PRO A 646 15.19 26.17 -4.15
CA PRO A 646 15.47 25.01 -5.00
C PRO A 646 16.95 24.66 -5.03
N VAL A 647 17.29 23.36 -5.04
CA VAL A 647 18.70 22.88 -5.07
C VAL A 647 19.51 23.51 -6.19
N GLY A 648 18.88 23.82 -7.36
CA GLY A 648 19.52 24.49 -8.49
C GLY A 648 19.97 25.94 -8.21
N ASP A 649 19.29 26.63 -7.28
CA ASP A 649 19.58 28.03 -6.94
C ASP A 649 20.58 28.16 -5.79
N LEU A 650 20.95 27.09 -5.11
CA LEU A 650 21.85 27.14 -3.94
C LEU A 650 23.24 27.72 -4.26
N GLU A 651 23.79 27.48 -5.43
CA GLU A 651 25.06 28.06 -5.83
C GLU A 651 24.97 29.58 -6.03
N ARG A 652 23.84 30.06 -6.59
CA ARG A 652 23.59 31.49 -6.72
C ARG A 652 23.41 32.11 -5.33
N LEU A 653 22.67 31.46 -4.44
CA LEU A 653 22.52 31.89 -3.06
C LEU A 653 23.86 31.98 -2.33
N ALA A 654 24.74 30.99 -2.48
CA ALA A 654 26.06 30.99 -1.85
C ALA A 654 26.94 32.13 -2.36
N ARG A 655 26.84 32.49 -3.65
CA ARG A 655 27.55 33.66 -4.19
C ARG A 655 27.01 34.98 -3.62
N GLU A 656 25.70 35.15 -3.50
CA GLU A 656 25.12 36.36 -2.90
C GLU A 656 25.45 36.47 -1.42
N ALA A 657 25.37 35.37 -0.67
CA ALA A 657 25.77 35.37 0.74
C ALA A 657 27.24 35.80 0.91
N ARG A 658 28.17 35.27 0.11
CA ARG A 658 29.59 35.66 0.14
C ARG A 658 29.82 37.15 -0.17
N LYS A 659 29.10 37.72 -1.15
CA LYS A 659 29.17 39.16 -1.46
C LYS A 659 28.76 40.03 -0.25
N LEU A 660 27.87 39.55 0.56
CA LEU A 660 27.36 40.24 1.76
C LEU A 660 28.22 39.98 3.01
N GLY A 661 29.18 39.07 2.94
CA GLY A 661 29.87 38.58 4.15
C GLY A 661 29.01 37.68 5.04
N ALA A 662 27.80 37.33 4.58
CA ALA A 662 26.89 36.46 5.31
C ALA A 662 27.40 35.02 5.29
N ARG A 663 27.36 34.35 6.46
CA ARG A 663 27.80 32.95 6.60
C ARG A 663 26.60 32.05 6.69
N VAL A 664 26.49 31.10 5.75
CA VAL A 664 25.49 30.02 5.88
C VAL A 664 26.02 29.01 6.88
N VAL A 665 25.48 29.02 8.10
CA VAL A 665 25.90 28.13 9.20
C VAL A 665 25.03 26.90 9.35
N GLY A 666 23.87 26.85 8.70
CA GLY A 666 22.98 25.70 8.73
C GLY A 666 22.11 25.57 7.47
N LEU A 667 21.76 24.32 7.15
CA LEU A 667 20.76 23.99 6.14
C LEU A 667 19.55 23.35 6.82
N GLN A 668 18.36 23.76 6.41
CA GLN A 668 17.09 23.27 6.96
C GLN A 668 16.23 22.69 5.83
N ALA A 669 15.54 21.59 6.09
CA ALA A 669 14.46 21.11 5.21
C ALA A 669 13.30 20.54 6.04
N HIS A 670 12.09 20.75 5.52
CA HIS A 670 10.90 20.16 6.11
C HIS A 670 10.10 19.48 4.98
N VAL A 671 9.99 18.15 5.04
CA VAL A 671 9.49 17.34 3.92
C VAL A 671 8.02 16.96 4.03
N GLY A 672 7.37 17.28 5.17
CA GLY A 672 5.94 17.01 5.34
C GLY A 672 5.50 16.74 6.78
N SER A 673 4.30 16.19 6.96
CA SER A 673 3.70 15.98 8.29
C SER A 673 3.00 14.63 8.39
N GLY A 674 3.04 14.02 9.60
CA GLY A 674 2.39 12.73 9.86
C GLY A 674 3.14 11.54 9.26
N ILE A 675 4.46 11.58 9.17
CA ILE A 675 5.32 10.58 8.54
C ILE A 675 5.69 9.51 9.56
N PHE A 676 5.55 8.23 9.18
CA PHE A 676 5.94 7.07 10.00
C PHE A 676 7.15 6.32 9.43
N ASP A 677 7.49 6.53 8.14
CA ASP A 677 8.68 5.95 7.53
C ASP A 677 9.94 6.69 7.97
N VAL A 678 10.66 6.11 8.92
CA VAL A 678 11.90 6.67 9.49
C VAL A 678 13.02 6.88 8.47
N THR A 679 12.99 6.18 7.32
CA THR A 679 13.98 6.34 6.25
C THR A 679 13.88 7.69 5.56
N THR A 680 12.74 8.37 5.68
CA THR A 680 12.52 9.72 5.13
C THR A 680 13.50 10.71 5.73
N TRP A 681 13.68 10.73 7.05
CA TRP A 681 14.65 11.63 7.70
C TRP A 681 16.09 11.25 7.40
N GLN A 682 16.40 9.94 7.28
CA GLN A 682 17.73 9.49 6.88
C GLN A 682 18.09 10.01 5.48
N ARG A 683 17.16 9.91 4.52
CA ARG A 683 17.36 10.43 3.16
C ARG A 683 17.54 11.94 3.15
N THR A 684 16.70 12.67 3.89
CA THR A 684 16.78 14.13 4.03
C THR A 684 18.12 14.55 4.65
N ALA A 685 18.54 13.89 5.73
CA ALA A 685 19.82 14.14 6.38
C ALA A 685 21.01 13.92 5.42
N ARG A 686 21.05 12.82 4.67
CA ARG A 686 22.09 12.56 3.65
C ARG A 686 22.10 13.61 2.55
N GLN A 687 20.93 14.01 2.05
CA GLN A 687 20.81 15.03 1.02
C GLN A 687 21.34 16.38 1.51
N LEU A 688 20.92 16.83 2.71
CA LEU A 688 21.40 18.10 3.30
C LEU A 688 22.89 18.03 3.62
N ALA A 689 23.41 16.93 4.16
CA ALA A 689 24.83 16.74 4.42
C ALA A 689 25.69 16.80 3.15
N GLY A 690 25.21 16.23 2.05
CA GLY A 690 25.84 16.36 0.73
C GLY A 690 25.83 17.80 0.20
N LEU A 691 24.72 18.53 0.39
CA LEU A 691 24.60 19.93 -0.02
C LEU A 691 25.42 20.88 0.87
N ALA A 692 25.64 20.54 2.14
CA ALA A 692 26.44 21.31 3.09
C ALA A 692 27.89 21.55 2.56
N GLN A 693 28.43 20.63 1.77
CA GLN A 693 29.76 20.76 1.16
C GLN A 693 29.90 21.95 0.19
N ARG A 694 28.80 22.55 -0.25
CA ARG A 694 28.79 23.76 -1.10
C ARG A 694 29.04 25.06 -0.32
N PHE A 695 29.06 24.97 1.01
CA PHE A 695 29.18 26.11 1.92
C PHE A 695 30.33 25.90 2.92
N ASP A 696 31.13 26.93 3.14
CA ASP A 696 32.33 26.82 3.96
C ASP A 696 32.07 26.81 5.48
N ALA A 697 30.88 27.30 5.93
CA ALA A 697 30.58 27.56 7.33
C ALA A 697 29.45 26.69 7.91
N VAL A 698 28.87 25.76 7.13
CA VAL A 698 27.75 24.91 7.61
C VAL A 698 28.24 23.96 8.70
N GLN A 699 27.63 24.07 9.87
CA GLN A 699 27.88 23.24 11.06
C GLN A 699 26.64 22.44 11.48
N ALA A 700 25.43 22.85 11.06
CA ALA A 700 24.19 22.21 11.42
C ALA A 700 23.35 21.85 10.21
N ILE A 701 22.65 20.72 10.29
CA ILE A 701 21.54 20.39 9.39
C ILE A 701 20.29 20.15 10.23
N ASP A 702 19.26 20.91 9.91
CA ASP A 702 17.94 20.75 10.49
C ASP A 702 17.06 19.95 9.54
N ILE A 703 16.66 18.77 9.95
CA ILE A 703 15.87 17.84 9.13
C ILE A 703 14.36 18.02 9.35
N GLY A 704 13.99 19.11 10.02
CA GLY A 704 12.61 19.53 10.24
C GLY A 704 11.84 18.66 11.23
N GLY A 705 10.53 18.76 11.16
CA GLY A 705 9.60 17.99 11.98
C GLY A 705 8.91 16.88 11.21
N GLY A 706 7.58 16.83 11.33
CA GLY A 706 6.73 15.90 10.59
C GLY A 706 6.57 14.51 11.21
N LEU A 707 7.16 14.28 12.39
CA LEU A 707 7.07 13.00 13.12
C LEU A 707 5.62 12.58 13.32
N GLY A 708 5.27 11.37 12.86
CA GLY A 708 3.91 10.81 12.89
C GLY A 708 3.45 10.50 14.31
N VAL A 709 2.16 10.75 14.55
CA VAL A 709 1.46 10.41 15.80
C VAL A 709 0.34 9.44 15.43
N PRO A 710 0.20 8.31 16.14
CA PRO A 710 -0.89 7.40 15.90
C PRO A 710 -2.24 8.10 16.03
N GLU A 711 -3.06 8.03 14.99
CA GLU A 711 -4.41 8.61 14.97
C GLU A 711 -5.45 7.61 15.47
N ARG A 712 -5.13 6.31 15.39
CA ARG A 712 -5.97 5.20 15.86
C ARG A 712 -5.22 4.38 16.90
N SER A 713 -5.95 3.76 17.82
CA SER A 713 -5.34 2.94 18.89
C SER A 713 -4.57 1.73 18.39
N GLU A 714 -4.91 1.21 17.19
CA GLU A 714 -4.25 0.06 16.56
C GLU A 714 -2.96 0.46 15.83
N GLN A 715 -2.82 1.74 15.45
CA GLN A 715 -1.69 2.24 14.67
C GLN A 715 -0.41 2.24 15.52
N PRO A 716 0.70 1.67 15.02
CA PRO A 716 1.97 1.68 15.75
C PRO A 716 2.50 3.10 15.89
N GLY A 717 3.14 3.39 17.01
CA GLY A 717 3.88 4.63 17.20
C GLY A 717 5.13 4.69 16.31
N LEU A 718 5.66 5.90 16.08
CA LEU A 718 6.92 6.09 15.39
C LEU A 718 8.05 5.44 16.19
N ASP A 719 8.91 4.65 15.53
CA ASP A 719 10.07 4.02 16.14
C ASP A 719 11.25 5.00 16.22
N LEU A 720 11.33 5.73 17.35
CA LEU A 720 12.42 6.68 17.60
C LEU A 720 13.78 6.00 17.75
N ALA A 721 13.85 4.75 18.24
CA ALA A 721 15.11 4.04 18.39
C ALA A 721 15.69 3.67 17.01
N GLN A 722 14.84 3.23 16.09
CA GLN A 722 15.24 2.99 14.70
C GLN A 722 15.64 4.30 14.01
N LEU A 723 14.89 5.39 14.23
CA LEU A 723 15.21 6.71 13.69
C LEU A 723 16.59 7.17 14.19
N ASP A 724 16.85 7.07 15.49
CA ASP A 724 18.13 7.44 16.11
C ASP A 724 19.29 6.62 15.51
N THR A 725 19.10 5.31 15.35
CA THR A 725 20.10 4.42 14.71
C THR A 725 20.42 4.86 13.28
N LEU A 726 19.40 5.16 12.48
CA LEU A 726 19.58 5.57 11.08
C LEU A 726 20.27 6.95 10.96
N LEU A 727 19.92 7.90 11.83
CA LEU A 727 20.57 9.21 11.87
C LEU A 727 22.00 9.12 12.40
N ALA A 728 22.26 8.27 13.38
CA ALA A 728 23.61 8.04 13.89
C ALA A 728 24.56 7.51 12.80
N ALA A 729 24.06 6.65 11.91
CA ALA A 729 24.84 6.17 10.76
C ALA A 729 25.22 7.33 9.82
N VAL A 730 24.27 8.22 9.49
CA VAL A 730 24.59 9.40 8.65
C VAL A 730 25.54 10.37 9.36
N ARG A 731 25.37 10.56 10.67
CA ARG A 731 26.26 11.41 11.48
C ARG A 731 27.70 10.89 11.52
N ALA A 732 27.87 9.57 11.55
CA ALA A 732 29.20 8.95 11.49
C ALA A 732 29.92 9.24 10.15
N GLU A 733 29.18 9.34 9.04
CA GLU A 733 29.71 9.76 7.73
C GLU A 733 30.09 11.26 7.70
N HIS A 734 29.46 12.09 8.58
CA HIS A 734 29.61 13.54 8.63
C HIS A 734 29.82 14.07 10.07
N PRO A 735 30.92 13.72 10.77
CA PRO A 735 31.10 13.95 12.20
C PRO A 735 31.18 15.43 12.64
N ARG A 736 31.34 16.35 11.69
CA ARG A 736 31.38 17.80 11.95
C ARG A 736 30.01 18.45 11.95
N LEU A 737 28.93 17.73 11.51
CA LEU A 737 27.60 18.27 11.40
C LEU A 737 26.77 17.93 12.64
N GLU A 738 26.11 18.92 13.19
CA GLU A 738 25.03 18.74 14.16
C GLU A 738 23.73 18.43 13.45
N PHE A 739 22.91 17.52 14.02
CA PHE A 739 21.59 17.22 13.51
C PHE A 739 20.53 17.79 14.43
N TRP A 740 19.59 18.53 13.86
CA TRP A 740 18.50 19.20 14.56
C TRP A 740 17.14 18.69 14.09
N LEU A 741 16.11 18.78 14.96
CA LEU A 741 14.73 18.43 14.70
C LEU A 741 13.78 19.54 15.11
N GLU A 742 12.64 19.67 14.37
CA GLU A 742 11.55 20.63 14.64
C GLU A 742 10.20 19.95 14.94
N PRO A 743 10.06 19.07 15.93
CA PRO A 743 8.79 18.42 16.24
C PRO A 743 7.77 19.40 16.84
N GLY A 744 6.61 19.55 16.19
CA GLY A 744 5.46 20.24 16.77
C GLY A 744 4.36 19.24 17.17
N ARG A 745 3.77 18.60 16.15
CA ARG A 745 2.68 17.62 16.33
C ARG A 745 3.02 16.50 17.30
N TYR A 746 4.21 15.94 17.21
CA TYR A 746 4.65 14.80 18.03
C TYR A 746 4.60 15.12 19.52
N LEU A 747 4.96 16.35 19.91
CA LEU A 747 4.97 16.80 21.30
C LEU A 747 3.56 17.14 21.81
N ALA A 748 2.76 17.84 21.00
CA ALA A 748 1.54 18.47 21.47
C ALA A 748 0.27 17.66 21.21
N ALA A 749 0.14 16.96 20.05
CA ALA A 749 -1.12 16.34 19.64
C ALA A 749 -1.64 15.33 20.67
N PRO A 750 -0.84 14.33 21.13
CA PRO A 750 -1.32 13.32 22.07
C PRO A 750 -1.65 13.88 23.45
N ALA A 751 -1.10 15.05 23.77
CA ALA A 751 -1.29 15.68 25.07
C ALA A 751 -2.63 16.41 25.19
N GLY A 752 -3.30 16.73 24.09
CA GLY A 752 -4.55 17.49 24.12
C GLY A 752 -5.75 16.71 23.61
N VAL A 753 -6.89 16.96 24.28
CA VAL A 753 -8.20 16.50 23.85
C VAL A 753 -9.15 17.69 23.75
N LEU A 754 -10.13 17.62 22.86
CA LEU A 754 -11.28 18.52 22.82
C LEU A 754 -12.48 17.78 23.42
N LEU A 755 -13.09 18.38 24.43
CA LEU A 755 -14.29 17.88 25.11
C LEU A 755 -15.48 18.73 24.65
N ALA A 756 -16.61 18.10 24.41
CA ALA A 756 -17.83 18.82 24.03
C ALA A 756 -19.05 18.07 24.54
N ARG A 757 -20.03 18.80 25.10
CA ARG A 757 -21.34 18.24 25.50
C ARG A 757 -22.20 17.99 24.30
N VAL A 758 -22.93 16.87 24.34
CA VAL A 758 -23.97 16.58 23.37
C VAL A 758 -25.15 17.53 23.61
N THR A 759 -25.51 18.28 22.58
CA THR A 759 -26.59 19.25 22.63
C THR A 759 -27.91 18.69 22.13
N GLN A 760 -27.88 17.86 21.09
CA GLN A 760 -29.06 17.24 20.52
C GLN A 760 -28.70 16.05 19.61
N LEU A 761 -29.70 15.25 19.32
CA LEU A 761 -29.61 14.09 18.43
C LEU A 761 -30.59 14.25 17.27
N LYS A 762 -30.17 13.81 16.08
CA LYS A 762 -30.99 13.88 14.87
C LYS A 762 -30.79 12.61 14.03
N SER A 763 -31.88 12.13 13.41
CA SER A 763 -31.81 11.07 12.41
C SER A 763 -32.39 11.55 11.10
N LYS A 764 -31.76 11.16 9.97
CA LYS A 764 -32.23 11.44 8.61
C LYS A 764 -32.09 10.16 7.79
N GLY A 765 -33.18 9.42 7.65
CA GLY A 765 -33.12 8.03 7.19
C GLY A 765 -32.29 7.19 8.14
N ASP A 766 -31.35 6.42 7.60
CA ASP A 766 -30.44 5.56 8.37
C ASP A 766 -29.23 6.31 8.96
N VAL A 767 -29.05 7.59 8.61
CA VAL A 767 -27.94 8.42 9.10
C VAL A 767 -28.30 9.03 10.45
N ARG A 768 -27.49 8.78 11.48
CA ARG A 768 -27.61 9.34 12.82
C ARG A 768 -26.57 10.44 13.04
N TYR A 769 -27.01 11.57 13.60
CA TYR A 769 -26.16 12.70 13.95
C TYR A 769 -26.18 12.92 15.47
N VAL A 770 -25.02 13.15 16.05
CA VAL A 770 -24.82 13.61 17.41
C VAL A 770 -24.27 15.03 17.36
N GLY A 771 -25.13 16.01 17.68
CA GLY A 771 -24.75 17.42 17.74
C GLY A 771 -24.02 17.71 19.05
N VAL A 772 -22.89 18.41 18.98
CA VAL A 772 -22.08 18.81 20.13
C VAL A 772 -21.95 20.33 20.24
N ALA A 773 -21.60 20.84 21.39
CA ALA A 773 -21.61 22.27 21.70
C ALA A 773 -20.54 23.11 20.97
N THR A 774 -19.59 22.49 20.33
CA THR A 774 -18.56 23.15 19.50
C THR A 774 -18.36 22.42 18.19
N GLY A 775 -17.72 23.05 17.20
CA GLY A 775 -17.56 22.48 15.87
C GLY A 775 -16.22 22.83 15.23
N MET A 776 -16.25 23.00 13.90
CA MET A 776 -15.07 23.37 13.10
C MET A 776 -14.44 24.70 13.52
N ASN A 777 -15.19 25.58 14.19
CA ASN A 777 -14.66 26.82 14.75
C ASN A 777 -13.60 26.58 15.82
N SER A 778 -13.69 25.48 16.56
CA SER A 778 -12.64 25.04 17.50
C SER A 778 -11.66 24.06 16.87
N LEU A 779 -12.12 23.06 16.09
CA LEU A 779 -11.25 22.06 15.48
C LEU A 779 -11.53 21.93 13.97
N ILE A 780 -10.85 22.76 13.18
CA ILE A 780 -11.05 22.81 11.72
C ILE A 780 -10.47 21.61 10.97
N ARG A 781 -9.53 20.86 11.55
CA ARG A 781 -8.77 19.83 10.85
C ARG A 781 -9.60 18.73 10.17
N PRO A 782 -10.69 18.21 10.76
CA PRO A 782 -11.56 17.27 10.05
C PRO A 782 -12.18 17.88 8.79
N ALA A 783 -12.66 19.11 8.85
CA ALA A 783 -13.25 19.81 7.71
C ALA A 783 -12.22 20.17 6.63
N LEU A 784 -11.02 20.65 7.03
CA LEU A 784 -10.01 21.18 6.11
C LEU A 784 -9.14 20.09 5.47
N TYR A 785 -8.83 19.00 6.20
CA TYR A 785 -7.85 17.99 5.79
C TYR A 785 -8.44 16.58 5.77
N GLY A 786 -9.72 16.38 6.09
CA GLY A 786 -10.27 15.04 6.35
C GLY A 786 -9.58 14.33 7.52
N ALA A 787 -8.93 15.07 8.43
CA ALA A 787 -8.09 14.49 9.47
C ALA A 787 -8.91 13.61 10.41
N TYR A 788 -8.40 12.40 10.66
CA TYR A 788 -9.00 11.50 11.63
C TYR A 788 -8.61 11.90 13.06
N HIS A 789 -9.60 11.91 13.95
CA HIS A 789 -9.41 11.97 15.40
C HIS A 789 -10.17 10.81 16.04
N GLU A 790 -9.57 10.11 17.00
CA GLU A 790 -10.28 9.14 17.81
C GLU A 790 -11.36 9.88 18.62
N ILE A 791 -12.61 9.40 18.53
CA ILE A 791 -13.75 9.99 19.24
C ILE A 791 -14.34 8.95 20.18
N ALA A 792 -14.62 9.35 21.42
CA ALA A 792 -15.23 8.50 22.41
C ALA A 792 -16.36 9.24 23.18
N ASN A 793 -17.43 8.54 23.51
CA ASN A 793 -18.37 9.03 24.53
C ASN A 793 -17.76 8.80 25.91
N LEU A 794 -17.20 9.85 26.49
CA LEU A 794 -16.49 9.77 27.76
C LEU A 794 -17.43 9.46 28.93
N THR A 795 -18.67 9.91 28.86
CA THR A 795 -19.70 9.63 29.87
C THR A 795 -20.03 8.13 29.92
N ARG A 796 -20.09 7.49 28.75
CA ARG A 796 -20.47 6.07 28.59
C ARG A 796 -19.33 5.16 28.16
N LEU A 797 -18.10 5.52 28.49
CA LEU A 797 -16.89 4.85 28.00
C LEU A 797 -16.84 3.34 28.28
N ALA A 798 -17.55 2.86 29.31
CA ALA A 798 -17.60 1.44 29.69
C ALA A 798 -18.73 0.66 28.99
N GLU A 799 -19.68 1.35 28.35
CA GLU A 799 -20.79 0.72 27.63
C GLU A 799 -20.33 0.23 26.26
N PRO A 800 -20.93 -0.85 25.70
CA PRO A 800 -20.57 -1.35 24.37
C PRO A 800 -20.92 -0.32 23.28
N ALA A 801 -20.01 -0.12 22.36
CA ALA A 801 -20.21 0.74 21.19
C ALA A 801 -21.06 -0.02 20.16
N THR A 802 -22.30 0.43 19.94
CA THR A 802 -23.30 -0.26 19.10
C THR A 802 -23.97 0.63 18.06
N GLU A 803 -23.75 1.96 18.11
CA GLU A 803 -24.38 2.90 17.19
C GLU A 803 -23.34 3.60 16.31
N LEU A 804 -23.60 3.57 15.00
CA LEU A 804 -22.78 4.31 14.02
C LEU A 804 -23.38 5.72 13.87
N VAL A 805 -22.58 6.76 14.18
CA VAL A 805 -23.05 8.15 14.23
C VAL A 805 -22.06 9.12 13.60
N ASN A 806 -22.54 10.22 13.10
CA ASN A 806 -21.75 11.38 12.70
C ASN A 806 -21.75 12.43 13.81
N ILE A 807 -20.56 12.88 14.22
CA ILE A 807 -20.40 13.92 15.24
C ILE A 807 -20.33 15.27 14.54
N VAL A 808 -21.26 16.16 14.82
CA VAL A 808 -21.42 17.45 14.12
C VAL A 808 -21.45 18.62 15.10
N GLY A 809 -20.90 19.74 14.68
CA GLY A 809 -20.95 20.99 15.43
C GLY A 809 -22.17 21.86 15.11
N PRO A 810 -22.25 23.05 15.78
CA PRO A 810 -23.35 24.00 15.62
C PRO A 810 -23.09 25.08 14.58
N ILE A 811 -22.02 24.99 13.77
CA ILE A 811 -21.67 25.97 12.77
C ILE A 811 -22.55 25.79 11.54
N CYS A 812 -23.00 26.88 10.95
CA CYS A 812 -23.84 26.88 9.75
C CYS A 812 -23.03 26.60 8.49
N GLU A 813 -22.38 25.42 8.45
CA GLU A 813 -21.54 24.94 7.36
C GLU A 813 -21.70 23.43 7.22
N SER A 814 -21.86 22.93 5.99
CA SER A 814 -22.00 21.49 5.73
C SER A 814 -20.76 20.69 6.10
N ALA A 815 -19.59 21.32 6.08
CA ALA A 815 -18.31 20.74 6.49
C ALA A 815 -18.12 20.65 8.03
N ASP A 816 -19.07 21.15 8.84
CA ASP A 816 -18.97 21.11 10.31
C ASP A 816 -19.24 19.70 10.86
N VAL A 817 -18.41 18.77 10.45
CA VAL A 817 -18.41 17.37 10.87
C VAL A 817 -17.06 17.06 11.51
N LEU A 818 -17.08 16.79 12.82
CA LEU A 818 -15.90 16.45 13.61
C LEU A 818 -15.48 14.97 13.44
N GLY A 819 -16.42 14.13 13.03
CA GLY A 819 -16.16 12.73 12.72
C GLY A 819 -17.31 12.03 12.03
N HIS A 820 -17.03 11.42 10.90
CA HIS A 820 -17.97 10.57 10.17
C HIS A 820 -17.95 9.14 10.67
N ASP A 821 -19.09 8.47 10.70
CA ASP A 821 -19.23 7.02 10.93
C ASP A 821 -18.47 6.53 12.17
N ARG A 822 -18.69 7.20 13.31
CA ARG A 822 -18.08 6.83 14.59
C ARG A 822 -18.93 5.80 15.30
N LEU A 823 -18.32 4.68 15.69
CA LEU A 823 -19.00 3.66 16.47
C LEU A 823 -18.94 4.03 17.95
N LEU A 824 -20.09 4.41 18.52
CA LEU A 824 -20.21 4.86 19.90
C LEU A 824 -21.26 4.04 20.67
N PRO A 825 -21.22 4.05 22.03
CA PRO A 825 -22.37 3.63 22.83
C PRO A 825 -23.60 4.47 22.53
N PRO A 826 -24.84 3.99 22.82
CA PRO A 826 -26.03 4.80 22.71
C PRO A 826 -25.88 6.13 23.45
N THR A 827 -25.80 7.21 22.66
CA THR A 827 -25.44 8.55 23.14
C THR A 827 -26.72 9.34 23.47
N ARG A 828 -26.64 10.21 24.50
CA ARG A 828 -27.77 11.05 24.97
C ARG A 828 -27.35 12.52 25.09
N GLU A 829 -28.31 13.41 25.10
CA GLU A 829 -28.11 14.82 25.44
C GLU A 829 -27.41 14.95 26.80
N GLY A 830 -26.44 15.89 26.88
CA GLY A 830 -25.62 16.12 28.07
C GLY A 830 -24.43 15.18 28.22
N ASP A 831 -24.34 14.06 27.47
CA ASP A 831 -23.14 13.23 27.44
C ASP A 831 -21.92 14.07 26.96
N VAL A 832 -20.73 13.67 27.39
CA VAL A 832 -19.48 14.34 26.99
C VAL A 832 -18.80 13.51 25.92
N ILE A 833 -18.64 14.10 24.75
CA ILE A 833 -17.82 13.55 23.65
C ILE A 833 -16.39 14.07 23.80
N LEU A 834 -15.43 13.15 23.73
CA LEU A 834 -14.02 13.42 23.70
C LEU A 834 -13.47 13.21 22.29
N ILE A 835 -12.68 14.16 21.80
CA ILE A 835 -11.96 14.11 20.53
C ILE A 835 -10.46 14.14 20.86
N ALA A 836 -9.77 13.03 20.60
CA ALA A 836 -8.37 12.85 20.96
C ALA A 836 -7.40 13.51 19.95
N ASN A 837 -6.12 13.60 20.32
CA ASN A 837 -5.06 14.18 19.49
C ASN A 837 -5.35 15.63 19.03
N ALA A 838 -6.11 16.38 19.83
CA ALA A 838 -6.49 17.75 19.53
C ALA A 838 -5.50 18.79 20.08
N GLY A 839 -4.38 18.38 20.68
CA GLY A 839 -3.39 19.27 21.28
C GLY A 839 -2.50 20.02 20.29
N ALA A 840 -2.46 19.61 19.02
CA ALA A 840 -1.70 20.30 17.97
C ALA A 840 -2.63 20.72 16.82
N TYR A 841 -2.47 21.94 16.32
CA TYR A 841 -3.27 22.48 15.21
C TYR A 841 -4.79 22.41 15.47
N GLY A 842 -5.19 22.45 16.74
CA GLY A 842 -6.55 22.59 17.22
C GLY A 842 -6.86 24.06 17.48
N HIS A 843 -6.69 24.50 18.76
CA HIS A 843 -6.97 25.87 19.16
C HIS A 843 -6.20 26.95 18.36
N CYS A 844 -4.95 26.69 17.98
CA CYS A 844 -4.16 27.63 17.18
C CYS A 844 -4.72 27.88 15.75
N MET A 845 -5.60 27.01 15.24
CA MET A 845 -6.30 27.18 13.96
C MET A 845 -7.79 27.50 14.15
N SER A 846 -8.23 27.80 15.35
CA SER A 846 -9.63 28.13 15.65
C SER A 846 -10.06 29.48 15.05
N SER A 847 -11.35 29.67 14.93
CA SER A 847 -11.97 30.86 14.36
C SER A 847 -13.24 31.26 15.14
N HIS A 848 -13.71 32.49 14.92
CA HIS A 848 -14.97 33.00 15.46
C HIS A 848 -16.14 32.89 14.44
N TYR A 849 -16.11 31.81 13.60
CA TYR A 849 -17.16 31.63 12.59
C TYR A 849 -18.54 31.52 13.24
N ASN A 850 -19.53 32.19 12.66
CA ASN A 850 -20.85 32.44 13.23
C ASN A 850 -20.83 33.23 14.58
N LEU A 851 -19.78 33.98 14.88
CA LEU A 851 -19.56 34.70 16.15
C LEU A 851 -19.56 33.75 17.39
N ARG A 852 -19.20 32.49 17.17
CA ARG A 852 -19.04 31.51 18.24
C ARG A 852 -17.59 31.50 18.72
N GLU A 853 -17.40 31.67 20.02
CA GLU A 853 -16.09 31.58 20.63
C GLU A 853 -15.53 30.15 20.49
N PRO A 854 -14.23 30.00 20.22
CA PRO A 854 -13.56 28.72 20.35
C PRO A 854 -13.66 28.16 21.77
N ALA A 855 -13.56 26.83 21.89
CA ALA A 855 -13.50 26.16 23.18
C ALA A 855 -12.34 26.66 24.03
N GLU A 856 -12.58 26.91 25.33
CA GLU A 856 -11.56 27.36 26.28
C GLU A 856 -10.39 26.35 26.42
N GLU A 857 -9.21 26.86 26.75
CA GLU A 857 -8.04 26.00 26.98
C GLU A 857 -7.83 25.74 28.49
N LEU A 858 -7.79 24.50 28.89
CA LEU A 858 -7.57 24.05 30.27
C LEU A 858 -6.30 23.18 30.36
N VAL A 859 -5.70 23.13 31.52
CA VAL A 859 -4.50 22.32 31.81
C VAL A 859 -4.76 21.35 32.94
N LEU A 860 -4.31 20.09 32.78
CA LEU A 860 -4.43 19.01 33.78
C LEU A 860 -3.03 18.62 34.31
#